data_860c5af34332288fc9dbfa32ff7948d0
#
_entry.id   860c5af34332288fc9dbfa32ff7948d0
#
_cell.length_a   1.000
_cell.length_b   1.000
_cell.length_c   1.000
_cell.angle_alpha   90.00
_cell.angle_beta   90.00
_cell.angle_gamma   90.00
#
_symmetry.space_group_name_H-M   'P 1'
#
loop_
_entity.id
_entity.type
_entity.pdbx_description
1 polymer ?
#
loop_
_entity_poly.entity_id
_entity_poly.type
_entity_poly.pdbx_seq_one_letter_code
_entity_poly.pdbx_strand_id
1 'polypeptide(L)'
;LVSTHNEAGLTSSLSRIIGKSGEPMIRKGVDMAMRLMGEQFVTGETIAEALANASKFEAKGFRYSYDMLGEAALTEHDAQKYLASYEQAIHSIGKASHGRGIYEGPGISIKLSALHPRYSRAQYERVMDELYPRLLSLTLLAKQYDIGLNIDAEEADRLELSLDLLERLCFEPQLTGWNGIGFVIQAYQKRCPYVIDYVIDLARRSRHRLMIRLVKGAYWDSEIKRAQVEGLEGYPVYTRKVYTDVSYIACARKLLSVPEVIYPQFATHNAHTLSAIYHIAGQNYYPGQYEFQCLHGMGEPLYEQVVGKVSEGKLNRPCRVYAPVGTHETLLAYLVRRLLENGANTSFVNRIADQSISIQELVADPVASIEQMATLEGGFGLPHPRIPLPRDLYGAERANSSGIDMANEHRLASLSCALLATAHNNWKAAPMLGCASSTETPAPVLNPSDLRDVVGYVQEATVEDVDNAIQCALNAAPIWQATPPAERAAILERAADLMEGEIQPLMGLLAREAGKTFANAIAEVREAVDFLRYYAVQARNDFTNDAHRPLGPVVCISPWNFPLAIFSGQVAAALAAGNPVLAKPAEQTPLVAAHAVRLMLEAGIPEGVLQLLPGRGETVGARLVGDDRVKGVMFTGSTEVARLLQRNIAGRLDAQGR
;
A
#
# COMPACT_ATOMS: atom_id res chain seq x y z
N LEU A 1 -9.82 -0.80 -24.16
CA LEU A 1 -9.51 -0.11 -25.44
C LEU A 1 -8.11 -0.51 -25.85
N VAL A 2 -7.97 -1.49 -26.73
CA VAL A 2 -6.69 -1.94 -27.29
C VAL A 2 -6.43 -1.10 -28.52
N SER A 3 -5.42 -0.20 -28.48
CA SER A 3 -4.98 0.55 -29.64
C SER A 3 -4.15 -0.35 -30.54
N THR A 4 -4.54 -0.43 -31.81
CA THR A 4 -3.84 -1.17 -32.86
C THR A 4 -2.65 -0.38 -33.36
N HIS A 5 -1.42 -0.75 -33.01
CA HIS A 5 -0.22 -0.39 -33.75
C HIS A 5 0.46 -1.66 -34.28
N ASN A 6 0.84 -1.59 -35.56
CA ASN A 6 1.44 -2.68 -36.32
C ASN A 6 2.82 -3.07 -35.79
N GLU A 7 2.91 -4.25 -35.20
CA GLU A 7 4.15 -5.03 -35.17
C GLU A 7 3.84 -6.47 -35.57
N ALA A 8 4.61 -6.98 -36.53
CA ALA A 8 4.44 -8.31 -37.08
C ALA A 8 4.98 -9.37 -36.13
N GLY A 9 4.10 -10.09 -35.44
CA GLY A 9 4.42 -11.19 -34.54
C GLY A 9 3.17 -11.90 -34.03
N LEU A 10 3.34 -12.96 -33.27
CA LEU A 10 2.25 -13.73 -32.63
C LEU A 10 1.25 -12.85 -31.87
N THR A 11 1.74 -11.75 -31.29
CA THR A 11 0.94 -10.72 -30.62
C THR A 11 -0.05 -10.01 -31.55
N SER A 12 0.28 -9.79 -32.84
CA SER A 12 -0.62 -9.12 -33.79
C SER A 12 -1.76 -10.04 -34.24
N SER A 13 -1.52 -11.35 -34.30
CA SER A 13 -2.53 -12.34 -34.63
C SER A 13 -3.52 -12.53 -33.48
N LEU A 14 -3.02 -12.57 -32.25
CA LEU A 14 -3.87 -12.59 -31.05
C LEU A 14 -4.71 -11.30 -30.94
N SER A 15 -4.13 -10.13 -31.15
CA SER A 15 -4.84 -8.85 -31.09
C SER A 15 -5.92 -8.73 -32.18
N ARG A 16 -5.72 -9.32 -33.37
CA ARG A 16 -6.75 -9.37 -34.44
C ARG A 16 -7.89 -10.32 -34.12
N ILE A 17 -7.58 -11.45 -33.47
CA ILE A 17 -8.61 -12.42 -33.03
C ILE A 17 -9.43 -11.80 -31.89
N ILE A 18 -8.77 -11.15 -30.93
CA ILE A 18 -9.39 -10.45 -29.80
C ILE A 18 -10.29 -9.30 -30.29
N GLY A 19 -9.86 -8.51 -31.26
CA GLY A 19 -10.64 -7.38 -31.79
C GLY A 19 -11.86 -7.79 -32.65
N LYS A 20 -11.90 -9.03 -33.17
CA LYS A 20 -13.03 -9.57 -33.96
C LYS A 20 -13.94 -10.50 -33.19
N SER A 21 -13.51 -10.99 -32.04
CA SER A 21 -14.27 -11.91 -31.20
C SER A 21 -15.04 -11.11 -30.14
N GLY A 22 -16.33 -11.30 -30.02
CA GLY A 22 -17.13 -10.62 -29.01
C GLY A 22 -16.65 -10.96 -27.58
N GLU A 23 -16.93 -10.09 -26.61
CA GLU A 23 -16.55 -10.20 -25.18
C GLU A 23 -16.68 -11.62 -24.59
N PRO A 24 -17.74 -12.43 -24.90
CA PRO A 24 -17.86 -13.78 -24.36
C PRO A 24 -16.75 -14.74 -24.81
N MET A 25 -16.20 -14.56 -26.01
CA MET A 25 -15.14 -15.42 -26.54
C MET A 25 -13.77 -15.03 -25.96
N ILE A 26 -13.56 -13.75 -25.71
CA ILE A 26 -12.37 -13.23 -25.00
C ILE A 26 -12.36 -13.76 -23.57
N ARG A 27 -13.48 -13.68 -22.86
CA ARG A 27 -13.62 -14.24 -21.50
C ARG A 27 -13.31 -15.74 -21.47
N LYS A 28 -13.88 -16.53 -22.37
CA LYS A 28 -13.59 -17.97 -22.46
C LYS A 28 -12.11 -18.25 -22.78
N GLY A 29 -11.49 -17.46 -23.64
CA GLY A 29 -10.07 -17.60 -23.96
C GLY A 29 -9.14 -17.28 -22.78
N VAL A 30 -9.45 -16.22 -22.05
CA VAL A 30 -8.73 -15.84 -20.82
C VAL A 30 -8.95 -16.89 -19.73
N ASP A 31 -10.18 -17.36 -19.54
CA ASP A 31 -10.54 -18.38 -18.57
C ASP A 31 -9.80 -19.70 -18.83
N MET A 32 -9.74 -20.13 -20.11
CA MET A 32 -8.99 -21.31 -20.50
C MET A 32 -7.47 -21.14 -20.33
N ALA A 33 -6.91 -19.98 -20.63
CA ALA A 33 -5.50 -19.69 -20.41
C ALA A 33 -5.15 -19.66 -18.92
N MET A 34 -6.01 -19.06 -18.09
CA MET A 34 -5.86 -19.07 -16.63
C MET A 34 -5.98 -20.48 -16.05
N ARG A 35 -6.85 -21.31 -16.59
CA ARG A 35 -7.00 -22.69 -16.17
C ARG A 35 -5.76 -23.52 -16.48
N LEU A 36 -5.21 -23.43 -17.68
CA LEU A 36 -3.98 -24.12 -18.09
C LEU A 36 -2.76 -23.67 -17.27
N MET A 37 -2.64 -22.37 -16.98
CA MET A 37 -1.60 -21.87 -16.09
C MET A 37 -1.85 -22.28 -14.63
N GLY A 38 -3.11 -22.34 -14.20
CA GLY A 38 -3.50 -22.78 -12.87
C GLY A 38 -3.09 -24.22 -12.60
N GLU A 39 -3.32 -25.12 -13.53
CA GLU A 39 -2.98 -26.57 -13.43
C GLU A 39 -1.48 -26.79 -13.12
N GLN A 40 -0.60 -25.88 -13.54
CA GLN A 40 0.83 -25.97 -13.21
C GLN A 40 1.15 -25.62 -11.75
N PHE A 41 0.38 -24.69 -11.14
CA PHE A 41 0.71 -24.11 -9.83
C PHE A 41 -0.23 -24.54 -8.70
N VAL A 42 -1.31 -25.25 -9.00
CA VAL A 42 -2.31 -25.71 -8.04
C VAL A 42 -2.24 -27.23 -7.91
N THR A 43 -2.16 -27.72 -6.68
CA THR A 43 -2.06 -29.16 -6.41
C THR A 43 -3.40 -29.88 -6.62
N GLY A 44 -4.51 -29.18 -6.50
CA GLY A 44 -5.87 -29.67 -6.74
C GLY A 44 -6.91 -28.59 -6.51
N GLU A 45 -8.09 -28.71 -7.11
CA GLU A 45 -9.19 -27.77 -6.88
C GLU A 45 -9.81 -27.94 -5.49
N THR A 46 -9.73 -29.14 -4.94
CA THR A 46 -10.21 -29.50 -3.60
C THR A 46 -9.09 -30.11 -2.76
N ILE A 47 -9.23 -30.04 -1.43
CA ILE A 47 -8.25 -30.66 -0.52
C ILE A 47 -8.16 -32.18 -0.72
N ALA A 48 -9.25 -32.85 -1.05
CA ALA A 48 -9.24 -34.30 -1.31
C ALA A 48 -8.42 -34.64 -2.56
N GLU A 49 -8.58 -33.87 -3.63
CA GLU A 49 -7.79 -34.02 -4.87
C GLU A 49 -6.32 -33.70 -4.62
N ALA A 50 -6.02 -32.62 -3.90
CA ALA A 50 -4.67 -32.23 -3.56
C ALA A 50 -3.94 -33.32 -2.75
N LEU A 51 -4.60 -33.92 -1.77
CA LEU A 51 -4.07 -35.05 -1.00
C LEU A 51 -3.80 -36.28 -1.87
N ALA A 52 -4.71 -36.59 -2.80
CA ALA A 52 -4.51 -37.70 -3.74
C ALA A 52 -3.32 -37.45 -4.68
N ASN A 53 -3.19 -36.24 -5.21
CA ASN A 53 -2.09 -35.86 -6.11
C ASN A 53 -0.73 -35.84 -5.39
N ALA A 54 -0.70 -35.43 -4.11
CA ALA A 54 0.50 -35.40 -3.29
C ALA A 54 1.09 -36.81 -3.03
N SER A 55 0.29 -37.85 -3.01
CA SER A 55 0.67 -39.22 -2.61
C SER A 55 1.90 -39.76 -3.34
N LYS A 56 2.07 -39.46 -4.63
CA LYS A 56 3.21 -39.90 -5.45
C LYS A 56 4.54 -39.33 -4.98
N PHE A 57 4.55 -38.07 -4.56
CA PHE A 57 5.73 -37.40 -4.06
C PHE A 57 5.97 -37.72 -2.58
N GLU A 58 4.90 -37.90 -1.78
CA GLU A 58 5.03 -38.39 -0.40
C GLU A 58 5.72 -39.77 -0.36
N ALA A 59 5.40 -40.66 -1.30
CA ALA A 59 6.08 -41.95 -1.44
C ALA A 59 7.60 -41.82 -1.74
N LYS A 60 8.04 -40.70 -2.32
CA LYS A 60 9.46 -40.38 -2.53
C LYS A 60 10.12 -39.72 -1.31
N GLY A 61 9.37 -39.40 -0.24
CA GLY A 61 9.84 -38.75 0.98
C GLY A 61 9.62 -37.24 1.05
N PHE A 62 8.87 -36.65 0.10
CA PHE A 62 8.43 -35.27 0.21
C PHE A 62 7.34 -35.12 1.28
N ARG A 63 7.24 -33.92 1.84
CA ARG A 63 6.17 -33.52 2.78
C ARG A 63 5.33 -32.42 2.17
N TYR A 64 4.17 -32.14 2.74
CA TYR A 64 3.26 -31.12 2.20
C TYR A 64 2.79 -30.14 3.25
N SER A 65 2.64 -28.88 2.88
CA SER A 65 1.90 -27.85 3.60
C SER A 65 0.86 -27.27 2.64
N TYR A 66 -0.41 -27.54 2.91
CA TYR A 66 -1.50 -27.11 2.04
C TYR A 66 -1.90 -25.67 2.33
N ASP A 67 -2.12 -24.88 1.29
CA ASP A 67 -2.65 -23.52 1.34
C ASP A 67 -4.00 -23.48 0.63
N MET A 68 -5.08 -23.33 1.39
CA MET A 68 -6.39 -23.09 0.78
C MET A 68 -6.40 -21.68 0.21
N LEU A 69 -6.41 -21.57 -1.12
CA LEU A 69 -6.35 -20.27 -1.79
C LEU A 69 -7.49 -19.36 -1.34
N GLY A 70 -7.13 -18.17 -0.92
CA GLY A 70 -7.98 -17.12 -0.42
C GLY A 70 -7.18 -16.20 0.49
N GLU A 71 -7.27 -14.90 0.22
CA GLU A 71 -6.60 -13.85 0.99
C GLU A 71 -7.39 -12.55 0.89
N ALA A 72 -7.11 -11.59 1.76
CA ALA A 72 -7.72 -10.27 1.73
C ALA A 72 -9.25 -10.29 1.66
N ALA A 73 -9.89 -10.96 2.62
CA ALA A 73 -11.35 -10.94 2.77
C ALA A 73 -11.86 -9.48 2.76
N LEU A 74 -12.83 -9.17 1.91
CA LEU A 74 -13.41 -7.84 1.79
C LEU A 74 -14.62 -7.67 2.70
N THR A 75 -15.32 -8.76 2.97
CA THR A 75 -16.54 -8.80 3.78
C THR A 75 -16.43 -9.86 4.87
N GLU A 76 -17.28 -9.75 5.88
CA GLU A 76 -17.42 -10.80 6.91
C GLU A 76 -17.87 -12.14 6.29
N HIS A 77 -18.68 -12.09 5.26
CA HIS A 77 -19.10 -13.30 4.52
C HIS A 77 -17.91 -14.02 3.88
N ASP A 78 -16.97 -13.27 3.28
CA ASP A 78 -15.74 -13.85 2.71
C ASP A 78 -14.89 -14.49 3.81
N ALA A 79 -14.72 -13.79 4.94
CA ALA A 79 -13.95 -14.29 6.07
C ALA A 79 -14.53 -15.60 6.65
N GLN A 80 -15.84 -15.70 6.78
CA GLN A 80 -16.51 -16.92 7.22
C GLN A 80 -16.36 -18.06 6.21
N LYS A 81 -16.45 -17.77 4.91
CA LYS A 81 -16.22 -18.75 3.85
C LYS A 81 -14.80 -19.32 3.92
N TYR A 82 -13.79 -18.46 4.07
CA TYR A 82 -12.39 -18.91 4.19
C TYR A 82 -12.14 -19.67 5.49
N LEU A 83 -12.72 -19.24 6.61
CA LEU A 83 -12.63 -19.95 7.89
C LEU A 83 -13.16 -21.39 7.74
N ALA A 84 -14.35 -21.56 7.19
CA ALA A 84 -14.94 -22.88 6.95
C ALA A 84 -14.08 -23.75 6.01
N SER A 85 -13.46 -23.14 5.00
CA SER A 85 -12.53 -23.82 4.09
C SER A 85 -11.28 -24.32 4.83
N TYR A 86 -10.69 -23.52 5.71
CA TYR A 86 -9.56 -23.93 6.55
C TYR A 86 -9.95 -25.05 7.53
N GLU A 87 -11.09 -24.96 8.19
CA GLU A 87 -11.59 -26.01 9.11
C GLU A 87 -11.74 -27.36 8.37
N GLN A 88 -12.41 -27.35 7.21
CA GLN A 88 -12.58 -28.55 6.40
C GLN A 88 -11.23 -29.12 5.94
N ALA A 89 -10.31 -28.26 5.55
CA ALA A 89 -8.97 -28.67 5.13
C ALA A 89 -8.20 -29.33 6.28
N ILE A 90 -8.20 -28.71 7.48
CA ILE A 90 -7.52 -29.27 8.66
C ILE A 90 -8.08 -30.67 9.00
N HIS A 91 -9.39 -30.86 8.96
CA HIS A 91 -9.99 -32.19 9.17
C HIS A 91 -9.51 -33.23 8.14
N SER A 92 -9.41 -32.85 6.88
CA SER A 92 -8.97 -33.75 5.79
C SER A 92 -7.47 -34.06 5.89
N ILE A 93 -6.64 -33.04 6.12
CA ILE A 93 -5.18 -33.15 6.30
C ILE A 93 -4.87 -33.98 7.57
N GLY A 94 -5.59 -33.72 8.67
CA GLY A 94 -5.43 -34.42 9.93
C GLY A 94 -5.68 -35.91 9.82
N LYS A 95 -6.76 -36.31 9.12
CA LYS A 95 -7.03 -37.72 8.83
C LYS A 95 -5.94 -38.35 7.94
N ALA A 96 -5.48 -37.63 6.92
CA ALA A 96 -4.42 -38.09 6.00
C ALA A 96 -3.02 -38.09 6.67
N SER A 97 -2.83 -37.42 7.79
CA SER A 97 -1.58 -37.44 8.56
C SER A 97 -1.28 -38.80 9.15
N HIS A 98 -2.29 -39.61 9.46
CA HIS A 98 -2.11 -40.93 10.11
C HIS A 98 -1.20 -40.88 11.36
N GLY A 99 -1.23 -39.78 12.12
CA GLY A 99 -0.42 -39.63 13.34
C GLY A 99 1.07 -39.46 13.12
N ARG A 100 1.53 -39.04 11.92
CA ARG A 100 2.96 -38.81 11.62
C ARG A 100 3.54 -37.60 12.35
N GLY A 101 2.71 -36.79 13.02
CA GLY A 101 3.14 -35.63 13.77
C GLY A 101 3.51 -34.43 12.91
N ILE A 102 3.88 -33.34 13.60
CA ILE A 102 4.09 -32.02 13.00
C ILE A 102 5.28 -31.94 12.01
N TYR A 103 6.31 -32.75 12.21
CA TYR A 103 7.52 -32.69 11.38
C TYR A 103 7.40 -33.56 10.13
N GLU A 104 6.97 -34.80 10.25
CA GLU A 104 6.92 -35.74 9.13
C GLU A 104 5.57 -35.75 8.41
N GLY A 105 4.50 -35.41 9.12
CA GLY A 105 3.16 -35.33 8.57
C GLY A 105 2.92 -34.09 7.71
N PRO A 106 1.82 -34.06 6.97
CA PRO A 106 1.36 -32.87 6.27
C PRO A 106 0.92 -31.79 7.27
N GLY A 107 0.97 -30.53 6.83
CA GLY A 107 0.49 -29.38 7.58
C GLY A 107 -0.37 -28.46 6.75
N ILE A 108 -0.76 -27.35 7.34
CA ILE A 108 -1.54 -26.29 6.69
C ILE A 108 -0.84 -24.94 6.84
N SER A 109 -0.98 -24.10 5.81
CA SER A 109 -0.62 -22.69 5.84
C SER A 109 -1.89 -21.85 5.76
N ILE A 110 -1.98 -20.82 6.60
CA ILE A 110 -3.14 -19.92 6.66
C ILE A 110 -2.71 -18.47 6.50
N LYS A 111 -3.60 -17.64 5.95
CA LYS A 111 -3.44 -16.19 5.82
C LYS A 111 -4.38 -15.47 6.77
N LEU A 112 -3.84 -14.57 7.57
CA LEU A 112 -4.63 -13.82 8.54
C LEU A 112 -5.62 -12.88 7.86
N SER A 113 -5.26 -12.33 6.70
CA SER A 113 -6.16 -11.50 5.89
C SER A 113 -7.37 -12.22 5.32
N ALA A 114 -7.33 -13.55 5.24
CA ALA A 114 -8.49 -14.36 4.87
C ALA A 114 -9.49 -14.50 6.02
N LEU A 115 -9.05 -14.36 7.28
CA LEU A 115 -9.85 -14.60 8.47
C LEU A 115 -10.62 -13.36 8.96
N HIS A 116 -10.28 -12.16 8.45
CA HIS A 116 -10.93 -10.92 8.91
C HIS A 116 -10.87 -9.81 7.86
N PRO A 117 -12.01 -9.12 7.55
CA PRO A 117 -12.06 -8.10 6.51
C PRO A 117 -11.40 -6.77 6.90
N ARG A 118 -11.02 -6.60 8.16
CA ARG A 118 -10.36 -5.39 8.70
C ARG A 118 -9.02 -5.73 9.37
N TYR A 119 -8.26 -6.64 8.77
CA TYR A 119 -6.94 -7.02 9.27
C TYR A 119 -5.92 -5.92 8.97
N SER A 120 -5.84 -4.95 9.87
CA SER A 120 -4.89 -3.84 9.81
C SER A 120 -4.55 -3.32 11.22
N ARG A 121 -3.40 -2.67 11.38
CA ARG A 121 -2.94 -2.13 12.67
C ARG A 121 -3.91 -1.09 13.26
N ALA A 122 -4.54 -0.28 12.41
CA ALA A 122 -5.54 0.70 12.84
C ALA A 122 -6.80 0.08 13.47
N GLN A 123 -7.02 -1.23 13.30
CA GLN A 123 -8.15 -1.99 13.84
C GLN A 123 -7.69 -3.03 14.89
N TYR A 124 -6.60 -2.73 15.59
CA TYR A 124 -5.94 -3.65 16.51
C TYR A 124 -6.91 -4.35 17.48
N GLU A 125 -7.74 -3.58 18.21
CA GLU A 125 -8.68 -4.14 19.19
C GLU A 125 -9.68 -5.10 18.53
N ARG A 126 -10.25 -4.71 17.38
CA ARG A 126 -11.15 -5.60 16.64
C ARG A 126 -10.45 -6.87 16.15
N VAL A 127 -9.20 -6.76 15.71
CA VAL A 127 -8.41 -7.92 15.31
C VAL A 127 -8.19 -8.86 16.50
N MET A 128 -7.86 -8.31 17.67
CA MET A 128 -7.66 -9.12 18.87
C MET A 128 -8.96 -9.75 19.37
N ASP A 129 -10.10 -9.10 19.21
CA ASP A 129 -11.39 -9.58 19.68
C ASP A 129 -12.11 -10.50 18.68
N GLU A 130 -11.97 -10.25 17.38
CA GLU A 130 -12.74 -10.93 16.34
C GLU A 130 -11.89 -11.94 15.54
N LEU A 131 -10.63 -11.61 15.19
CA LEU A 131 -9.77 -12.51 14.41
C LEU A 131 -9.06 -13.54 15.30
N TYR A 132 -8.50 -13.12 16.45
CA TYR A 132 -7.76 -14.04 17.31
C TYR A 132 -8.56 -15.29 17.71
N PRO A 133 -9.84 -15.23 18.09
CA PRO A 133 -10.62 -16.43 18.38
C PRO A 133 -10.73 -17.41 17.21
N ARG A 134 -10.80 -16.91 15.97
CA ARG A 134 -10.81 -17.73 14.75
C ARG A 134 -9.46 -18.42 14.54
N LEU A 135 -8.38 -17.65 14.70
CA LEU A 135 -7.02 -18.19 14.62
C LEU A 135 -6.79 -19.26 15.68
N LEU A 136 -7.23 -19.02 16.91
CA LEU A 136 -7.12 -19.97 18.01
C LEU A 136 -7.92 -21.25 17.73
N SER A 137 -9.15 -21.14 17.21
CA SER A 137 -9.97 -22.31 16.89
C SER A 137 -9.30 -23.22 15.86
N LEU A 138 -8.75 -22.64 14.78
CA LEU A 138 -7.99 -23.38 13.76
C LEU A 138 -6.72 -24.03 14.35
N THR A 139 -6.03 -23.31 15.24
CA THR A 139 -4.80 -23.80 15.87
C THR A 139 -5.08 -24.97 16.82
N LEU A 140 -6.15 -24.89 17.62
CA LEU A 140 -6.60 -25.99 18.48
C LEU A 140 -7.05 -27.22 17.67
N LEU A 141 -7.71 -26.98 16.55
CA LEU A 141 -8.09 -28.06 15.64
C LEU A 141 -6.86 -28.74 15.03
N ALA A 142 -5.85 -27.98 14.61
CA ALA A 142 -4.58 -28.51 14.12
C ALA A 142 -3.84 -29.30 15.21
N LYS A 143 -3.83 -28.81 16.46
CA LYS A 143 -3.29 -29.53 17.62
C LYS A 143 -4.00 -30.88 17.86
N GLN A 144 -5.33 -30.93 17.72
CA GLN A 144 -6.11 -32.16 17.90
C GLN A 144 -5.64 -33.30 16.96
N TYR A 145 -5.20 -32.93 15.74
CA TYR A 145 -4.66 -33.87 14.76
C TYR A 145 -3.13 -34.00 14.78
N ASP A 146 -2.45 -33.25 15.62
CA ASP A 146 -0.99 -33.12 15.68
C ASP A 146 -0.36 -32.82 14.31
N ILE A 147 -0.93 -31.85 13.59
CA ILE A 147 -0.40 -31.33 12.32
C ILE A 147 0.09 -29.89 12.51
N GLY A 148 1.16 -29.51 11.80
CA GLY A 148 1.68 -28.14 11.86
C GLY A 148 0.75 -27.12 11.19
N LEU A 149 0.57 -25.95 11.81
CA LEU A 149 -0.15 -24.81 11.26
C LEU A 149 0.81 -23.64 11.14
N ASN A 150 1.07 -23.18 9.92
CA ASN A 150 1.92 -22.03 9.63
C ASN A 150 1.08 -20.78 9.32
N ILE A 151 1.37 -19.69 10.01
CA ILE A 151 0.86 -18.36 9.71
C ILE A 151 1.74 -17.77 8.60
N ASP A 152 1.19 -17.59 7.40
CA ASP A 152 1.90 -17.00 6.27
C ASP A 152 2.16 -15.52 6.49
N ALA A 153 3.33 -15.05 6.03
CA ALA A 153 3.65 -13.63 5.98
C ALA A 153 2.98 -12.97 4.78
N GLU A 154 2.44 -11.80 5.01
CA GLU A 154 1.80 -10.97 4.01
C GLU A 154 2.56 -9.64 3.82
N GLU A 155 1.89 -8.52 3.59
CA GLU A 155 2.54 -7.22 3.41
C GLU A 155 3.28 -6.76 4.68
N ALA A 156 4.31 -5.92 4.51
CA ALA A 156 5.20 -5.48 5.59
C ALA A 156 4.48 -4.72 6.71
N ASP A 157 3.40 -3.99 6.40
CA ASP A 157 2.60 -3.24 7.36
C ASP A 157 1.77 -4.12 8.31
N ARG A 158 1.64 -5.41 8.00
CA ARG A 158 0.91 -6.39 8.82
C ARG A 158 1.81 -7.20 9.75
N LEU A 159 3.14 -7.04 9.63
CA LEU A 159 4.10 -7.87 10.35
C LEU A 159 3.94 -7.74 11.87
N GLU A 160 3.92 -6.52 12.43
CA GLU A 160 3.82 -6.30 13.87
C GLU A 160 2.54 -6.88 14.44
N LEU A 161 1.40 -6.61 13.78
CA LEU A 161 0.11 -7.18 14.18
C LEU A 161 0.11 -8.73 14.13
N SER A 162 0.80 -9.33 13.15
CA SER A 162 0.94 -10.79 13.07
C SER A 162 1.82 -11.35 14.18
N LEU A 163 2.84 -10.61 14.63
CA LEU A 163 3.68 -10.98 15.77
C LEU A 163 2.92 -10.91 17.09
N ASP A 164 2.05 -9.91 17.28
CA ASP A 164 1.19 -9.80 18.45
C ASP A 164 0.21 -11.00 18.55
N LEU A 165 -0.37 -11.40 17.42
CA LEU A 165 -1.23 -12.59 17.34
C LEU A 165 -0.43 -13.88 17.61
N LEU A 166 0.79 -13.99 17.09
CA LEU A 166 1.69 -15.11 17.36
C LEU A 166 2.05 -15.18 18.84
N GLU A 167 2.41 -14.05 19.48
CA GLU A 167 2.73 -14.00 20.90
C GLU A 167 1.55 -14.46 21.72
N ARG A 168 0.36 -13.97 21.43
CA ARG A 168 -0.87 -14.38 22.14
C ARG A 168 -1.14 -15.88 22.00
N LEU A 169 -0.92 -16.48 20.81
CA LEU A 169 -1.00 -17.94 20.62
C LEU A 169 0.02 -18.69 21.45
N CYS A 170 1.28 -18.22 21.47
CA CYS A 170 2.36 -18.89 22.20
C CYS A 170 2.12 -18.94 23.72
N PHE A 171 1.36 -18.00 24.27
CA PHE A 171 0.99 -17.98 25.69
C PHE A 171 -0.41 -18.54 25.98
N GLU A 172 -1.09 -19.11 24.97
CA GLU A 172 -2.39 -19.75 25.14
C GLU A 172 -2.23 -21.07 25.94
N PRO A 173 -2.84 -21.19 27.15
CA PRO A 173 -2.68 -22.38 28.00
C PRO A 173 -3.05 -23.68 27.30
N GLN A 174 -4.06 -23.63 26.43
CA GLN A 174 -4.54 -24.81 25.70
C GLN A 174 -3.52 -25.33 24.67
N LEU A 175 -2.53 -24.53 24.27
CA LEU A 175 -1.48 -24.89 23.32
C LEU A 175 -0.17 -25.33 24.01
N THR A 176 -0.08 -25.23 25.34
CA THR A 176 1.10 -25.62 26.11
C THR A 176 1.62 -27.00 25.72
N GLY A 177 2.93 -27.11 25.47
CA GLY A 177 3.63 -28.36 25.15
C GLY A 177 3.46 -28.85 23.71
N TRP A 178 2.68 -28.16 22.88
CA TRP A 178 2.55 -28.49 21.47
C TRP A 178 3.42 -27.58 20.59
N ASN A 179 4.24 -28.15 19.73
CA ASN A 179 5.26 -27.46 18.92
C ASN A 179 4.86 -27.27 17.45
N GLY A 180 3.56 -27.35 17.12
CA GLY A 180 3.06 -27.22 15.75
C GLY A 180 2.70 -25.80 15.33
N ILE A 181 2.99 -24.80 16.18
CA ILE A 181 2.81 -23.37 15.81
C ILE A 181 3.93 -22.99 14.85
N GLY A 182 3.55 -22.51 13.67
CA GLY A 182 4.47 -22.06 12.64
C GLY A 182 4.25 -20.59 12.27
N PHE A 183 5.35 -19.93 11.87
CA PHE A 183 5.32 -18.53 11.43
C PHE A 183 6.30 -18.32 10.27
N VAL A 184 5.97 -17.40 9.37
CA VAL A 184 6.78 -17.11 8.18
C VAL A 184 7.49 -15.77 8.33
N ILE A 185 8.81 -15.75 8.04
CA ILE A 185 9.65 -14.55 8.11
C ILE A 185 10.26 -14.29 6.74
N GLN A 186 10.27 -13.03 6.33
CA GLN A 186 10.66 -12.59 4.98
C GLN A 186 12.02 -11.89 5.00
N ALA A 187 13.06 -12.52 4.43
CA ALA A 187 14.42 -12.01 4.44
C ALA A 187 14.65 -10.73 3.62
N TYR A 188 13.74 -10.40 2.69
CA TYR A 188 13.83 -9.13 1.94
C TYR A 188 13.48 -7.91 2.78
N GLN A 189 12.83 -8.08 3.95
CA GLN A 189 12.58 -6.99 4.89
C GLN A 189 13.85 -6.62 5.65
N LYS A 190 14.15 -5.34 5.72
CA LYS A 190 15.32 -4.80 6.44
C LYS A 190 15.33 -5.16 7.92
N ARG A 191 14.16 -5.36 8.52
CA ARG A 191 13.98 -5.72 9.93
C ARG A 191 13.99 -7.23 10.20
N CYS A 192 14.12 -8.08 9.15
CA CYS A 192 14.11 -9.53 9.30
C CYS A 192 15.05 -10.07 10.40
N PRO A 193 16.33 -9.66 10.53
CA PRO A 193 17.23 -10.15 11.58
C PRO A 193 16.70 -9.88 13.00
N TYR A 194 16.04 -8.75 13.20
CA TYR A 194 15.46 -8.35 14.50
C TYR A 194 14.18 -9.12 14.80
N VAL A 195 13.37 -9.41 13.78
CA VAL A 195 12.18 -10.27 13.91
C VAL A 195 12.59 -11.68 14.34
N ILE A 196 13.70 -12.20 13.83
CA ILE A 196 14.26 -13.50 14.27
C ILE A 196 14.66 -13.45 15.74
N ASP A 197 15.29 -12.38 16.22
CA ASP A 197 15.62 -12.22 17.65
C ASP A 197 14.37 -12.25 18.52
N TYR A 198 13.35 -11.50 18.13
CA TYR A 198 12.07 -11.48 18.81
C TYR A 198 11.43 -12.88 18.87
N VAL A 199 11.38 -13.59 17.74
CA VAL A 199 10.77 -14.93 17.67
C VAL A 199 11.55 -15.96 18.48
N ILE A 200 12.89 -15.87 18.52
CA ILE A 200 13.72 -16.73 19.37
C ILE A 200 13.45 -16.46 20.86
N ASP A 201 13.36 -15.19 21.25
CA ASP A 201 13.02 -14.82 22.62
C ASP A 201 11.60 -15.29 22.98
N LEU A 202 10.64 -15.08 22.12
CA LEU A 202 9.27 -15.55 22.28
C LEU A 202 9.21 -17.07 22.47
N ALA A 203 9.92 -17.84 21.63
CA ALA A 203 9.98 -19.28 21.73
C ALA A 203 10.54 -19.75 23.10
N ARG A 204 11.59 -19.07 23.60
CA ARG A 204 12.15 -19.34 24.93
C ARG A 204 11.19 -19.02 26.07
N ARG A 205 10.58 -17.84 26.05
CA ARG A 205 9.64 -17.38 27.08
C ARG A 205 8.38 -18.26 27.15
N SER A 206 7.86 -18.65 26.01
CA SER A 206 6.65 -19.46 25.90
C SER A 206 6.90 -20.97 26.02
N ARG A 207 8.17 -21.41 25.97
CA ARG A 207 8.58 -22.81 25.99
C ARG A 207 8.01 -23.64 24.84
N HIS A 208 7.81 -23.02 23.69
CA HIS A 208 7.47 -23.68 22.43
C HIS A 208 8.73 -23.84 21.58
N ARG A 209 8.80 -24.89 20.79
CA ARG A 209 9.71 -24.98 19.65
C ARG A 209 8.94 -24.57 18.40
N LEU A 210 9.18 -23.35 17.93
CA LEU A 210 8.43 -22.77 16.82
C LEU A 210 8.92 -23.26 15.46
N MET A 211 7.99 -23.52 14.55
CA MET A 211 8.29 -23.85 13.15
C MET A 211 8.45 -22.53 12.37
N ILE A 212 9.68 -22.17 12.01
CA ILE A 212 9.96 -20.88 11.35
C ILE A 212 10.31 -21.07 9.90
N ARG A 213 9.41 -20.68 9.01
CA ARG A 213 9.64 -20.67 7.57
C ARG A 213 10.35 -19.38 7.18
N LEU A 214 11.59 -19.49 6.73
CA LEU A 214 12.32 -18.37 6.14
C LEU A 214 12.11 -18.37 4.63
N VAL A 215 11.57 -17.26 4.12
CA VAL A 215 11.38 -16.99 2.69
C VAL A 215 12.16 -15.76 2.27
N LYS A 216 12.41 -15.55 0.98
CA LYS A 216 12.95 -14.27 0.50
C LYS A 216 11.90 -13.16 0.58
N GLY A 217 10.70 -13.40 0.10
CA GLY A 217 9.54 -12.51 0.12
C GLY A 217 8.85 -12.50 -1.24
N ALA A 218 7.52 -12.41 -1.23
CA ALA A 218 6.68 -12.55 -2.43
C ALA A 218 5.98 -11.26 -2.87
N TYR A 219 6.16 -10.15 -2.15
CA TYR A 219 5.42 -8.89 -2.35
C TYR A 219 6.33 -7.73 -2.75
N TRP A 220 7.54 -7.99 -3.26
CA TRP A 220 8.54 -6.96 -3.49
C TRP A 220 8.05 -5.79 -4.34
N ASP A 221 7.40 -6.09 -5.48
CA ASP A 221 6.87 -5.08 -6.39
C ASP A 221 5.77 -4.22 -5.72
N SER A 222 4.88 -4.88 -4.96
CA SER A 222 3.81 -4.21 -4.21
C SER A 222 4.37 -3.31 -3.11
N GLU A 223 5.38 -3.77 -2.36
CA GLU A 223 6.03 -2.99 -1.29
C GLU A 223 6.73 -1.74 -1.83
N ILE A 224 7.47 -1.87 -2.94
CA ILE A 224 8.10 -0.72 -3.59
C ILE A 224 7.02 0.27 -4.06
N LYS A 225 6.01 -0.22 -4.80
CA LYS A 225 4.96 0.63 -5.34
C LYS A 225 4.14 1.30 -4.24
N ARG A 226 3.80 0.56 -3.20
CA ARG A 226 3.05 1.08 -2.06
C ARG A 226 3.80 2.21 -1.35
N ALA A 227 5.09 2.01 -1.04
CA ALA A 227 5.89 3.05 -0.40
C ALA A 227 5.96 4.34 -1.24
N GLN A 228 6.04 4.22 -2.57
CA GLN A 228 6.00 5.36 -3.50
C GLN A 228 4.65 6.06 -3.50
N VAL A 229 3.55 5.30 -3.60
CA VAL A 229 2.18 5.83 -3.64
C VAL A 229 1.80 6.48 -2.31
N GLU A 230 2.19 5.88 -1.20
CA GLU A 230 1.90 6.39 0.14
C GLU A 230 2.88 7.46 0.61
N GLY A 231 3.95 7.74 -0.15
CA GLY A 231 4.95 8.75 0.20
C GLY A 231 5.71 8.44 1.49
N LEU A 232 6.02 7.18 1.74
CA LEU A 232 6.74 6.75 2.94
C LEU A 232 8.18 7.25 2.93
N GLU A 233 8.83 7.29 4.09
CA GLU A 233 10.23 7.76 4.23
C GLU A 233 11.22 6.90 3.44
N GLY A 234 10.90 5.63 3.24
CA GLY A 234 11.73 4.67 2.54
C GLY A 234 11.02 3.36 2.28
N TYR A 235 11.77 2.37 1.85
CA TYR A 235 11.23 1.06 1.55
C TYR A 235 11.44 0.10 2.74
N PRO A 236 10.42 -0.68 3.13
CA PRO A 236 10.57 -1.70 4.18
C PRO A 236 11.45 -2.88 3.72
N VAL A 237 11.62 -3.03 2.41
CA VAL A 237 12.37 -4.10 1.75
C VAL A 237 13.67 -3.59 1.13
N TYR A 238 14.63 -4.48 0.92
CA TYR A 238 15.82 -4.16 0.14
C TYR A 238 15.46 -3.89 -1.33
N THR A 239 16.03 -2.83 -1.90
CA THR A 239 15.82 -2.47 -3.30
C THR A 239 16.71 -3.26 -4.27
N ARG A 240 17.73 -3.97 -3.77
CA ARG A 240 18.62 -4.85 -4.54
C ARG A 240 18.49 -6.30 -4.07
N LYS A 241 18.26 -7.20 -5.03
CA LYS A 241 18.07 -8.62 -4.75
C LYS A 241 19.27 -9.26 -4.01
N VAL A 242 20.49 -8.85 -4.33
CA VAL A 242 21.70 -9.40 -3.70
C VAL A 242 21.72 -9.17 -2.18
N TYR A 243 21.17 -8.06 -1.69
CA TYR A 243 21.06 -7.83 -0.25
C TYR A 243 20.05 -8.77 0.40
N THR A 244 18.97 -9.11 -0.29
CA THR A 244 18.03 -10.15 0.15
C THR A 244 18.72 -11.52 0.23
N ASP A 245 19.56 -11.85 -0.75
CA ASP A 245 20.28 -13.13 -0.78
C ASP A 245 21.25 -13.25 0.41
N VAL A 246 22.01 -12.20 0.73
CA VAL A 246 22.90 -12.17 1.91
C VAL A 246 22.10 -12.19 3.21
N SER A 247 21.04 -11.39 3.31
CA SER A 247 20.14 -11.38 4.48
C SER A 247 19.56 -12.77 4.74
N TYR A 248 19.13 -13.47 3.70
CA TYR A 248 18.58 -14.82 3.80
C TYR A 248 19.61 -15.80 4.41
N ILE A 249 20.85 -15.81 3.91
CA ILE A 249 21.92 -16.70 4.42
C ILE A 249 22.28 -16.36 5.86
N ALA A 250 22.41 -15.07 6.20
CA ALA A 250 22.67 -14.62 7.57
C ALA A 250 21.55 -15.03 8.54
N CYS A 251 20.30 -14.85 8.13
CA CYS A 251 19.13 -15.26 8.89
C CYS A 251 19.04 -16.78 9.04
N ALA A 252 19.35 -17.54 7.98
CA ALA A 252 19.39 -19.00 8.04
C ALA A 252 20.43 -19.50 9.07
N ARG A 253 21.62 -18.90 9.08
CA ARG A 253 22.66 -19.21 10.09
C ARG A 253 22.16 -18.96 11.51
N LYS A 254 21.46 -17.85 11.72
CA LYS A 254 20.92 -17.48 13.02
C LYS A 254 19.85 -18.47 13.50
N LEU A 255 18.92 -18.89 12.63
CA LEU A 255 17.90 -19.89 12.94
C LEU A 255 18.49 -21.27 13.23
N LEU A 256 19.54 -21.68 12.49
CA LEU A 256 20.24 -22.95 12.72
C LEU A 256 21.03 -22.99 14.03
N SER A 257 21.38 -21.83 14.62
CA SER A 257 22.15 -21.76 15.86
C SER A 257 21.34 -22.04 17.14
N VAL A 258 20.02 -22.15 17.04
CA VAL A 258 19.10 -22.32 18.18
C VAL A 258 18.11 -23.49 18.00
N PRO A 259 18.60 -24.71 17.71
CA PRO A 259 17.75 -25.86 17.37
C PRO A 259 16.83 -26.31 18.50
N GLU A 260 17.12 -25.90 19.73
CA GLU A 260 16.32 -26.23 20.92
C GLU A 260 14.96 -25.49 20.95
N VAL A 261 14.86 -24.33 20.31
CA VAL A 261 13.63 -23.51 20.32
C VAL A 261 13.06 -23.25 18.94
N ILE A 262 13.83 -23.47 17.87
CA ILE A 262 13.38 -23.26 16.49
C ILE A 262 13.50 -24.54 15.67
N TYR A 263 12.48 -24.82 14.87
CA TYR A 263 12.54 -25.76 13.74
C TYR A 263 12.55 -24.95 12.44
N PRO A 264 13.73 -24.72 11.84
CA PRO A 264 13.83 -23.93 10.62
C PRO A 264 13.26 -24.66 9.40
N GLN A 265 12.52 -23.91 8.57
CA GLN A 265 11.97 -24.36 7.29
C GLN A 265 12.48 -23.40 6.20
N PHE A 266 13.45 -23.83 5.40
CA PHE A 266 14.14 -22.97 4.42
C PHE A 266 13.49 -23.06 3.05
N ALA A 267 12.66 -22.06 2.69
CA ALA A 267 11.99 -21.99 1.40
C ALA A 267 12.87 -21.29 0.35
N THR A 268 13.30 -22.01 -0.67
CA THR A 268 14.12 -21.48 -1.75
C THR A 268 14.04 -22.33 -3.01
N HIS A 269 14.14 -21.69 -4.19
CA HIS A 269 14.34 -22.36 -5.50
C HIS A 269 15.73 -22.10 -6.06
N ASN A 270 16.63 -21.50 -5.26
CA ASN A 270 18.00 -21.18 -5.66
C ASN A 270 18.97 -22.23 -5.16
N ALA A 271 19.63 -22.95 -6.08
CA ALA A 271 20.56 -24.03 -5.78
C ALA A 271 21.77 -23.57 -4.94
N HIS A 272 22.30 -22.36 -5.16
CA HIS A 272 23.38 -21.80 -4.36
C HIS A 272 22.93 -21.60 -2.91
N THR A 273 21.75 -20.99 -2.69
CA THR A 273 21.19 -20.78 -1.35
C THR A 273 20.95 -22.11 -0.62
N LEU A 274 20.41 -23.11 -1.33
CA LEU A 274 20.22 -24.48 -0.79
C LEU A 274 21.56 -25.08 -0.36
N SER A 275 22.57 -25.03 -1.23
CA SER A 275 23.92 -25.55 -0.97
C SER A 275 24.57 -24.83 0.23
N ALA A 276 24.45 -23.50 0.29
CA ALA A 276 25.01 -22.73 1.41
C ALA A 276 24.37 -23.17 2.76
N ILE A 277 23.05 -23.33 2.82
CA ILE A 277 22.34 -23.79 4.02
C ILE A 277 22.79 -25.22 4.40
N TYR A 278 22.88 -26.12 3.41
CA TYR A 278 23.33 -27.49 3.64
C TYR A 278 24.70 -27.52 4.29
N HIS A 279 25.65 -26.71 3.82
CA HIS A 279 27.01 -26.62 4.38
C HIS A 279 27.04 -25.91 5.75
N ILE A 280 26.25 -24.85 5.96
CA ILE A 280 26.15 -24.18 7.25
C ILE A 280 25.58 -25.11 8.33
N ALA A 281 24.58 -25.92 7.98
CA ALA A 281 23.97 -26.88 8.91
C ALA A 281 24.92 -28.02 9.30
N GLY A 282 25.98 -28.24 8.52
CA GLY A 282 27.00 -29.25 8.80
C GLY A 282 26.58 -30.67 8.42
N GLN A 283 27.50 -31.62 8.64
CA GLN A 283 27.32 -33.01 8.24
C GLN A 283 26.49 -33.85 9.23
N ASN A 284 26.44 -33.43 10.49
CA ASN A 284 25.77 -34.16 11.57
C ASN A 284 24.27 -33.89 11.61
N TYR A 285 23.60 -34.17 10.50
CA TYR A 285 22.14 -34.01 10.42
C TYR A 285 21.41 -35.08 11.24
N TYR A 286 20.37 -34.65 11.95
CA TYR A 286 19.43 -35.52 12.64
C TYR A 286 17.97 -35.19 12.25
N PRO A 287 17.04 -36.17 12.20
CA PRO A 287 15.65 -35.94 11.92
C PRO A 287 15.05 -34.88 12.86
N GLY A 288 14.37 -33.90 12.32
CA GLY A 288 13.81 -32.78 13.09
C GLY A 288 14.76 -31.60 13.33
N GLN A 289 15.97 -31.59 12.74
CA GLN A 289 16.88 -30.43 12.83
C GLN A 289 16.35 -29.26 11.99
N TYR A 290 16.06 -29.47 10.72
CA TYR A 290 15.47 -28.50 9.79
C TYR A 290 14.88 -29.22 8.58
N GLU A 291 14.14 -28.49 7.75
CA GLU A 291 13.70 -28.93 6.44
C GLU A 291 13.87 -27.84 5.39
N PHE A 292 13.95 -28.25 4.13
CA PHE A 292 13.77 -27.34 3.01
C PHE A 292 12.29 -27.24 2.61
N GLN A 293 11.94 -26.17 1.89
CA GLN A 293 10.61 -26.00 1.31
C GLN A 293 10.70 -25.49 -0.14
N CYS A 294 9.72 -25.86 -0.95
CA CYS A 294 9.55 -25.35 -2.30
C CYS A 294 8.07 -25.14 -2.62
N LEU A 295 7.81 -24.35 -3.65
CA LEU A 295 6.46 -24.17 -4.19
C LEU A 295 6.15 -25.32 -5.14
N HIS A 296 4.89 -25.79 -5.13
CA HIS A 296 4.38 -26.74 -6.09
C HIS A 296 4.54 -26.23 -7.53
N GLY A 297 4.98 -27.10 -8.43
CA GLY A 297 5.20 -26.79 -9.84
C GLY A 297 6.48 -25.99 -10.16
N MET A 298 7.31 -25.65 -9.16
CA MET A 298 8.52 -24.86 -9.38
C MET A 298 9.80 -25.53 -8.85
N GLY A 299 9.74 -26.28 -7.76
CA GLY A 299 10.92 -26.72 -7.03
C GLY A 299 11.26 -28.19 -7.19
N GLU A 300 10.35 -29.04 -7.60
CA GLU A 300 10.48 -30.47 -7.58
C GLU A 300 11.76 -30.99 -8.30
N PRO A 301 12.14 -30.51 -9.50
CA PRO A 301 13.36 -30.99 -10.17
C PRO A 301 14.66 -30.73 -9.36
N LEU A 302 14.73 -29.61 -8.66
CA LEU A 302 15.86 -29.32 -7.77
C LEU A 302 15.84 -30.24 -6.55
N TYR A 303 14.68 -30.41 -5.93
CA TYR A 303 14.55 -31.15 -4.67
C TYR A 303 14.49 -32.67 -4.85
N GLU A 304 14.26 -33.18 -6.05
CA GLU A 304 14.47 -34.61 -6.35
C GLU A 304 15.93 -35.05 -6.18
N GLN A 305 16.89 -34.11 -6.23
CA GLN A 305 18.30 -34.36 -5.91
C GLN A 305 18.61 -34.28 -4.39
N VAL A 306 17.70 -33.72 -3.61
CA VAL A 306 17.87 -33.47 -2.18
C VAL A 306 17.18 -34.55 -1.33
N VAL A 307 15.93 -34.89 -1.70
CA VAL A 307 15.10 -35.86 -0.98
C VAL A 307 15.45 -37.28 -1.40
N GLY A 308 15.76 -38.14 -0.43
CA GLY A 308 16.10 -39.55 -0.66
C GLY A 308 17.47 -39.90 -0.10
N LYS A 309 17.90 -41.14 -0.30
CA LYS A 309 19.06 -41.70 0.38
C LYS A 309 20.40 -41.24 -0.22
N VAL A 310 21.43 -41.06 0.63
CA VAL A 310 22.80 -40.76 0.20
C VAL A 310 23.34 -41.86 -0.74
N SER A 311 22.96 -43.12 -0.52
CA SER A 311 23.32 -44.22 -1.41
C SER A 311 22.77 -44.10 -2.84
N GLU A 312 21.80 -43.24 -3.04
CA GLU A 312 21.21 -42.92 -4.34
C GLU A 312 21.79 -41.62 -4.93
N GLY A 313 22.85 -41.06 -4.35
CA GLY A 313 23.46 -39.80 -4.77
C GLY A 313 22.72 -38.56 -4.33
N LYS A 314 21.81 -38.68 -3.36
CA LYS A 314 20.97 -37.58 -2.85
C LYS A 314 21.48 -37.04 -1.50
N LEU A 315 20.98 -35.88 -1.08
CA LEU A 315 21.47 -35.21 0.12
C LEU A 315 20.84 -35.71 1.44
N ASN A 316 19.82 -36.54 1.37
CA ASN A 316 19.03 -37.05 2.51
C ASN A 316 18.54 -35.91 3.44
N ARG A 317 17.91 -34.90 2.84
CA ARG A 317 17.27 -33.82 3.58
C ARG A 317 15.78 -33.76 3.20
N PRO A 318 14.89 -33.52 4.16
CA PRO A 318 13.47 -33.41 3.87
C PRO A 318 13.15 -32.13 3.09
N CYS A 319 12.17 -32.21 2.21
CA CYS A 319 11.57 -31.07 1.53
C CYS A 319 10.07 -31.12 1.69
N ARG A 320 9.48 -29.99 2.13
CA ARG A 320 8.03 -29.79 2.22
C ARG A 320 7.58 -28.91 1.06
N VAL A 321 6.66 -29.43 0.27
CA VAL A 321 6.04 -28.71 -0.84
C VAL A 321 4.93 -27.82 -0.29
N TYR A 322 4.99 -26.53 -0.58
CA TYR A 322 3.87 -25.60 -0.37
C TYR A 322 2.86 -25.81 -1.50
N ALA A 323 1.68 -26.28 -1.16
CA ALA A 323 0.71 -26.82 -2.08
C ALA A 323 -0.58 -25.99 -2.10
N PRO A 324 -0.74 -25.08 -3.06
CA PRO A 324 -1.99 -24.31 -3.21
C PRO A 324 -3.15 -25.22 -3.63
N VAL A 325 -4.31 -24.98 -3.01
CA VAL A 325 -5.55 -25.73 -3.23
C VAL A 325 -6.69 -24.76 -3.48
N GLY A 326 -7.36 -24.87 -4.60
CA GLY A 326 -8.50 -24.02 -4.93
C GLY A 326 -8.75 -23.90 -6.41
N THR A 327 -9.84 -23.23 -6.76
CA THR A 327 -10.27 -22.99 -8.14
C THR A 327 -9.57 -21.78 -8.75
N HIS A 328 -9.68 -21.63 -10.05
CA HIS A 328 -9.14 -20.49 -10.79
C HIS A 328 -9.67 -19.13 -10.31
N GLU A 329 -10.85 -19.07 -9.69
CA GLU A 329 -11.45 -17.83 -9.15
C GLU A 329 -10.65 -17.27 -7.97
N THR A 330 -10.04 -18.13 -7.16
CA THR A 330 -9.22 -17.72 -5.99
C THR A 330 -7.73 -17.66 -6.28
N LEU A 331 -7.32 -18.08 -7.49
CA LEU A 331 -5.92 -18.23 -7.88
C LEU A 331 -5.23 -16.92 -8.28
N LEU A 332 -5.98 -15.89 -8.69
CA LEU A 332 -5.41 -14.72 -9.38
C LEU A 332 -4.28 -14.03 -8.61
N ALA A 333 -4.48 -13.74 -7.34
CA ALA A 333 -3.47 -13.06 -6.53
C ALA A 333 -2.20 -13.90 -6.37
N TYR A 334 -2.36 -15.21 -6.15
CA TYR A 334 -1.25 -16.15 -6.07
C TYR A 334 -0.49 -16.24 -7.40
N LEU A 335 -1.22 -16.38 -8.53
CA LEU A 335 -0.64 -16.52 -9.85
C LEU A 335 0.14 -15.29 -10.30
N VAL A 336 -0.40 -14.09 -10.05
CA VAL A 336 0.29 -12.82 -10.37
C VAL A 336 1.64 -12.75 -9.68
N ARG A 337 1.72 -13.11 -8.39
CA ARG A 337 3.01 -13.14 -7.68
C ARG A 337 3.99 -14.15 -8.28
N ARG A 338 3.51 -15.32 -8.70
CA ARG A 338 4.38 -16.33 -9.38
C ARG A 338 4.86 -15.85 -10.73
N LEU A 339 4.02 -15.20 -11.51
CA LEU A 339 4.40 -14.63 -12.81
C LEU A 339 5.43 -13.51 -12.66
N LEU A 340 5.26 -12.62 -11.67
CA LEU A 340 6.23 -11.57 -11.36
C LEU A 340 7.56 -12.15 -10.88
N GLU A 341 7.53 -13.14 -9.98
CA GLU A 341 8.74 -13.82 -9.50
C GLU A 341 9.49 -14.51 -10.63
N ASN A 342 8.80 -15.26 -11.50
CA ASN A 342 9.42 -15.99 -12.61
C ASN A 342 9.83 -15.06 -13.76
N GLY A 343 9.09 -13.97 -13.98
CA GLY A 343 9.37 -13.00 -15.05
C GLY A 343 10.46 -11.98 -14.72
N ALA A 344 10.86 -11.86 -13.45
CA ALA A 344 11.90 -10.92 -13.06
C ALA A 344 13.26 -11.33 -13.64
N ASN A 345 13.94 -10.43 -14.35
CA ASN A 345 15.27 -10.67 -14.95
C ASN A 345 16.34 -11.09 -13.91
N THR A 346 16.10 -10.80 -12.65
CA THR A 346 16.98 -11.15 -11.53
C THR A 346 16.61 -12.48 -10.87
N SER A 347 15.50 -13.13 -11.25
CA SER A 347 15.11 -14.42 -10.66
C SER A 347 16.10 -15.52 -11.08
N PHE A 348 16.35 -16.47 -10.17
CA PHE A 348 17.24 -17.59 -10.48
C PHE A 348 16.67 -18.46 -11.62
N VAL A 349 15.35 -18.65 -11.64
CA VAL A 349 14.67 -19.43 -12.68
C VAL A 349 14.82 -18.79 -14.06
N ASN A 350 14.68 -17.46 -14.15
CA ASN A 350 14.85 -16.75 -15.42
C ASN A 350 16.32 -16.75 -15.87
N ARG A 351 17.26 -16.51 -14.93
CA ARG A 351 18.70 -16.50 -15.21
C ARG A 351 19.24 -17.86 -15.64
N ILE A 352 18.72 -18.97 -15.14
CA ILE A 352 19.15 -20.33 -15.54
C ILE A 352 18.68 -20.67 -16.96
N ALA A 353 17.60 -20.05 -17.42
CA ALA A 353 17.09 -20.21 -18.78
C ALA A 353 17.85 -19.33 -19.80
N ASP A 354 18.58 -18.33 -19.36
CA ASP A 354 19.38 -17.44 -20.20
C ASP A 354 20.77 -18.05 -20.48
N GLN A 355 20.93 -18.53 -21.70
CA GLN A 355 22.19 -19.16 -22.15
C GLN A 355 23.38 -18.19 -22.20
N SER A 356 23.18 -16.89 -22.11
CA SER A 356 24.24 -15.87 -22.08
C SER A 356 24.91 -15.77 -20.70
N ILE A 357 24.27 -16.29 -19.63
CA ILE A 357 24.78 -16.22 -18.26
C ILE A 357 25.60 -17.48 -17.94
N SER A 358 26.84 -17.30 -17.54
CA SER A 358 27.71 -18.40 -17.18
C SER A 358 27.31 -19.08 -15.86
N ILE A 359 27.64 -20.37 -15.69
CA ILE A 359 27.39 -21.09 -14.43
C ILE A 359 28.11 -20.40 -13.26
N GLN A 360 29.32 -19.90 -13.47
CA GLN A 360 30.11 -19.17 -12.46
C GLN A 360 29.36 -17.92 -11.97
N GLU A 361 28.70 -17.20 -12.87
CA GLU A 361 27.90 -16.03 -12.52
C GLU A 361 26.59 -16.39 -11.79
N LEU A 362 25.96 -17.51 -12.16
CA LEU A 362 24.77 -18.02 -11.50
C LEU A 362 25.01 -18.44 -10.04
N VAL A 363 26.21 -18.99 -9.76
CA VAL A 363 26.61 -19.50 -8.42
C VAL A 363 27.58 -18.54 -7.70
N ALA A 364 27.72 -17.30 -8.17
CA ALA A 364 28.59 -16.32 -7.53
C ALA A 364 28.16 -16.07 -6.07
N ASP A 365 29.16 -15.94 -5.18
CA ASP A 365 28.88 -15.61 -3.78
C ASP A 365 28.24 -14.22 -3.67
N PRO A 366 27.06 -14.11 -3.08
CA PRO A 366 26.39 -12.82 -2.95
C PRO A 366 27.16 -11.84 -2.04
N VAL A 367 27.97 -12.31 -1.08
CA VAL A 367 28.83 -11.45 -0.25
C VAL A 367 29.92 -10.82 -1.11
N ALA A 368 30.65 -11.64 -1.88
CA ALA A 368 31.68 -11.13 -2.80
C ALA A 368 31.07 -10.15 -3.84
N SER A 369 29.87 -10.41 -4.31
CA SER A 369 29.16 -9.50 -5.22
C SER A 369 28.88 -8.15 -4.57
N ILE A 370 28.47 -8.10 -3.30
CA ILE A 370 28.27 -6.85 -2.55
C ILE A 370 29.58 -6.11 -2.33
N GLU A 371 30.68 -6.81 -1.99
CA GLU A 371 32.00 -6.22 -1.79
C GLU A 371 32.52 -5.57 -3.09
N GLN A 372 32.32 -6.23 -4.21
CA GLN A 372 32.66 -5.68 -5.52
C GLN A 372 31.80 -4.44 -5.84
N MET A 373 30.49 -4.50 -5.61
CA MET A 373 29.60 -3.35 -5.80
C MET A 373 30.01 -2.18 -4.91
N ALA A 374 30.31 -2.44 -3.63
CA ALA A 374 30.73 -1.40 -2.69
C ALA A 374 32.03 -0.71 -3.12
N THR A 375 32.97 -1.47 -3.70
CA THR A 375 34.21 -0.94 -4.26
C THR A 375 33.94 -0.01 -5.45
N LEU A 376 33.02 -0.40 -6.34
CA LEU A 376 32.68 0.38 -7.53
C LEU A 376 31.84 1.64 -7.21
N GLU A 377 30.96 1.55 -6.23
CA GLU A 377 30.00 2.59 -5.90
C GLU A 377 30.40 3.44 -4.69
N GLY A 378 31.48 3.11 -4.03
CA GLY A 378 32.02 3.87 -2.89
C GLY A 378 31.35 3.61 -1.53
N GLY A 379 30.56 2.53 -1.38
CA GLY A 379 29.93 2.22 -0.09
C GLY A 379 29.08 0.96 -0.07
N PHE A 380 28.90 0.41 1.12
CA PHE A 380 28.01 -0.73 1.37
C PHE A 380 26.56 -0.26 1.57
N GLY A 381 25.59 -1.12 1.24
CA GLY A 381 24.19 -0.90 1.57
C GLY A 381 23.46 0.14 0.73
N LEU A 382 24.09 0.65 -0.32
CA LEU A 382 23.47 1.65 -1.20
C LEU A 382 22.22 1.09 -1.90
N PRO A 383 21.15 1.90 -2.03
CA PRO A 383 19.93 1.49 -2.72
C PRO A 383 20.18 1.28 -4.21
N HIS A 384 19.22 0.68 -4.89
CA HIS A 384 19.26 0.52 -6.35
C HIS A 384 19.22 1.90 -7.04
N PRO A 385 20.16 2.23 -7.94
CA PRO A 385 20.29 3.59 -8.49
C PRO A 385 19.09 4.04 -9.34
N ARG A 386 18.29 3.10 -9.85
CA ARG A 386 17.07 3.39 -10.62
C ARG A 386 15.78 3.31 -9.80
N ILE A 387 15.88 3.14 -8.50
CA ILE A 387 14.74 3.15 -7.59
C ILE A 387 15.00 4.27 -6.58
N PRO A 388 14.57 5.51 -6.88
CA PRO A 388 14.74 6.64 -5.98
C PRO A 388 13.93 6.44 -4.71
N LEU A 389 14.26 7.15 -3.64
CA LEU A 389 13.40 7.19 -2.46
C LEU A 389 12.01 7.73 -2.84
N PRO A 390 10.95 7.38 -2.10
CA PRO A 390 9.59 7.86 -2.40
C PRO A 390 9.51 9.39 -2.51
N ARG A 391 10.25 10.15 -1.69
CA ARG A 391 10.31 11.61 -1.77
C ARG A 391 10.91 12.12 -3.08
N ASP A 392 11.87 11.38 -3.64
CA ASP A 392 12.65 11.79 -4.82
C ASP A 392 12.10 11.22 -6.14
N LEU A 393 10.85 10.72 -6.11
CA LEU A 393 10.21 10.02 -7.23
C LEU A 393 10.18 10.85 -8.53
N TYR A 394 10.06 12.17 -8.41
CA TYR A 394 10.01 13.12 -9.53
C TYR A 394 11.35 13.83 -9.79
N GLY A 395 12.45 13.29 -9.22
CA GLY A 395 13.79 13.85 -9.39
C GLY A 395 13.94 15.26 -8.82
N ALA A 396 14.72 16.10 -9.51
CA ALA A 396 15.00 17.46 -9.05
C ALA A 396 13.85 18.46 -9.33
N GLU A 397 12.84 18.06 -10.09
CA GLU A 397 11.76 18.97 -10.48
C GLU A 397 10.85 19.32 -9.30
N ARG A 398 10.47 18.31 -8.53
CA ARG A 398 9.64 18.48 -7.32
C ARG A 398 9.79 17.32 -6.36
N ALA A 399 9.64 17.59 -5.07
CA ALA A 399 9.52 16.55 -4.07
C ALA A 399 8.11 15.91 -4.14
N ASN A 400 8.03 14.59 -4.03
CA ASN A 400 6.77 13.89 -3.76
C ASN A 400 6.31 14.20 -2.33
N SER A 401 5.01 14.33 -2.10
CA SER A 401 4.46 14.60 -0.77
C SER A 401 4.73 13.46 0.21
N SER A 402 5.03 13.81 1.45
CA SER A 402 5.28 12.83 2.52
C SER A 402 3.98 12.32 3.13
N GLY A 403 3.92 10.99 3.33
CA GLY A 403 2.82 10.34 4.04
C GLY A 403 3.19 9.91 5.45
N ILE A 404 2.26 9.23 6.10
CA ILE A 404 2.43 8.67 7.45
C ILE A 404 2.22 7.16 7.38
N ASP A 405 3.21 6.40 7.81
CA ASP A 405 3.07 4.95 7.98
C ASP A 405 2.27 4.65 9.25
N MET A 406 0.99 4.30 9.06
CA MET A 406 0.09 3.95 10.17
C MET A 406 0.31 2.54 10.74
N ALA A 407 1.23 1.76 10.18
CA ALA A 407 1.66 0.49 10.76
C ALA A 407 2.87 0.67 11.70
N ASN A 408 3.51 1.84 11.68
CA ASN A 408 4.65 2.16 12.52
C ASN A 408 4.19 2.73 13.87
N GLU A 409 4.46 2.02 14.97
CA GLU A 409 4.04 2.36 16.34
C GLU A 409 4.50 3.76 16.78
N HIS A 410 5.72 4.18 16.43
CA HIS A 410 6.22 5.52 16.78
C HIS A 410 5.46 6.61 16.02
N ARG A 411 5.12 6.35 14.74
CA ARG A 411 4.32 7.30 13.94
C ARG A 411 2.88 7.37 14.44
N LEU A 412 2.29 6.24 14.83
CA LEU A 412 0.96 6.20 15.45
C LEU A 412 0.93 6.94 16.78
N ALA A 413 1.92 6.76 17.65
CA ALA A 413 2.01 7.46 18.92
C ALA A 413 2.11 8.98 18.70
N SER A 414 2.97 9.43 17.78
CA SER A 414 3.10 10.86 17.42
C SER A 414 1.78 11.42 16.87
N LEU A 415 1.13 10.70 15.96
CA LEU A 415 -0.17 11.08 15.40
C LEU A 415 -1.24 11.18 16.49
N SER A 416 -1.33 10.19 17.38
CA SER A 416 -2.28 10.21 18.49
C SER A 416 -2.08 11.43 19.39
N CYS A 417 -0.84 11.74 19.77
CA CYS A 417 -0.53 12.93 20.57
C CYS A 417 -0.97 14.23 19.86
N ALA A 418 -0.69 14.36 18.56
CA ALA A 418 -1.07 15.54 17.79
C ALA A 418 -2.60 15.68 17.64
N LEU A 419 -3.29 14.57 17.37
CA LEU A 419 -4.75 14.56 17.27
C LEU A 419 -5.42 14.93 18.60
N LEU A 420 -4.92 14.42 19.73
CA LEU A 420 -5.39 14.78 21.06
C LEU A 420 -5.11 16.26 21.38
N ALA A 421 -3.94 16.76 21.04
CA ALA A 421 -3.58 18.16 21.25
C ALA A 421 -4.48 19.13 20.46
N THR A 422 -4.89 18.74 19.26
CA THR A 422 -5.74 19.55 18.35
C THR A 422 -7.23 19.30 18.51
N ALA A 423 -7.64 18.29 19.30
CA ALA A 423 -9.05 17.95 19.51
C ALA A 423 -9.88 19.10 20.11
N HIS A 424 -9.25 19.98 20.89
CA HIS A 424 -9.89 21.12 21.53
C HIS A 424 -9.68 22.44 20.78
N ASN A 425 -9.04 22.43 19.62
CA ASN A 425 -8.88 23.62 18.81
C ASN A 425 -10.26 24.18 18.41
N ASN A 426 -10.45 25.46 18.65
CA ASN A 426 -11.65 26.16 18.22
C ASN A 426 -11.44 26.68 16.80
N TRP A 427 -11.73 25.83 15.83
CA TRP A 427 -11.57 26.15 14.42
C TRP A 427 -12.58 27.21 13.98
N LYS A 428 -12.15 28.14 13.13
CA LYS A 428 -12.98 29.24 12.65
C LYS A 428 -12.80 29.42 11.15
N ALA A 429 -13.90 29.58 10.46
CA ALA A 429 -13.98 30.04 9.08
C ALA A 429 -14.78 31.35 9.04
N ALA A 430 -14.24 32.33 8.38
CA ALA A 430 -14.92 33.62 8.13
C ALA A 430 -14.44 34.15 6.77
N PRO A 431 -15.10 35.13 6.18
CA PRO A 431 -14.57 35.80 5.00
C PRO A 431 -13.17 36.34 5.25
N MET A 432 -12.21 35.94 4.40
CA MET A 432 -10.84 36.44 4.41
C MET A 432 -10.68 37.29 3.15
N LEU A 433 -10.79 38.58 3.33
CA LEU A 433 -10.79 39.57 2.24
C LEU A 433 -9.56 40.45 2.34
N GLY A 434 -9.13 41.01 1.19
CA GLY A 434 -8.11 42.06 1.18
C GLY A 434 -8.61 43.42 1.66
N CYS A 435 -9.80 43.46 2.28
CA CYS A 435 -10.48 44.62 2.80
C CYS A 435 -11.35 44.22 4.00
N ALA A 436 -11.96 45.20 4.67
CA ALA A 436 -12.86 44.92 5.80
C ALA A 436 -14.04 44.04 5.39
N SER A 437 -14.38 43.07 6.22
CA SER A 437 -15.55 42.21 6.09
C SER A 437 -16.64 42.62 7.07
N SER A 438 -17.89 42.26 6.74
CA SER A 438 -19.03 42.38 7.63
C SER A 438 -18.90 41.43 8.83
N THR A 439 -19.65 41.74 9.91
CA THR A 439 -19.69 40.85 11.10
C THR A 439 -21.07 40.23 11.21
N GLU A 440 -21.19 38.95 10.88
CA GLU A 440 -22.39 38.15 11.12
C GLU A 440 -22.19 37.20 12.32
N THR A 441 -23.29 36.68 12.84
CA THR A 441 -23.26 35.73 13.95
C THR A 441 -22.75 34.39 13.44
N PRO A 442 -21.64 33.83 14.01
CA PRO A 442 -21.10 32.55 13.59
C PRO A 442 -22.08 31.40 13.87
N ALA A 443 -22.19 30.47 12.91
CA ALA A 443 -22.92 29.22 13.06
C ALA A 443 -21.98 28.05 13.39
N PRO A 444 -22.41 27.05 14.20
CA PRO A 444 -21.59 25.89 14.52
C PRO A 444 -21.42 24.97 13.31
N VAL A 445 -20.22 24.45 13.13
CA VAL A 445 -19.90 23.35 12.21
C VAL A 445 -19.82 22.06 13.03
N LEU A 446 -20.66 21.10 12.71
CA LEU A 446 -20.83 19.87 13.49
C LEU A 446 -20.11 18.69 12.86
N ASN A 447 -19.63 17.78 13.69
CA ASN A 447 -19.08 16.52 13.24
C ASN A 447 -20.20 15.61 12.68
N PRO A 448 -20.12 15.17 11.42
CA PRO A 448 -21.16 14.32 10.83
C PRO A 448 -21.31 12.94 11.50
N SER A 449 -20.29 12.49 12.22
CA SER A 449 -20.33 11.21 12.95
C SER A 449 -20.91 11.34 14.37
N ASP A 450 -20.85 12.53 14.97
CA ASP A 450 -21.46 12.86 16.28
C ASP A 450 -21.90 14.32 16.30
N LEU A 451 -23.17 14.57 16.07
CA LEU A 451 -23.73 15.93 15.99
C LEU A 451 -23.64 16.72 17.32
N ARG A 452 -23.21 16.12 18.42
CA ARG A 452 -22.92 16.80 19.69
C ARG A 452 -21.53 17.41 19.70
N ASP A 453 -20.62 16.95 18.82
CA ASP A 453 -19.27 17.46 18.68
C ASP A 453 -19.27 18.70 17.76
N VAL A 454 -19.04 19.87 18.35
CA VAL A 454 -18.85 21.12 17.61
C VAL A 454 -17.39 21.23 17.21
N VAL A 455 -17.10 21.06 15.93
CA VAL A 455 -15.74 21.13 15.38
C VAL A 455 -15.20 22.55 15.38
N GLY A 456 -16.06 23.52 15.11
CA GLY A 456 -15.72 24.93 15.05
C GLY A 456 -16.92 25.79 14.64
N TYR A 457 -16.65 27.00 14.19
CA TYR A 457 -17.67 27.96 13.81
C TYR A 457 -17.39 28.57 12.44
N VAL A 458 -18.44 28.80 11.67
CA VAL A 458 -18.38 29.47 10.37
C VAL A 458 -19.21 30.76 10.41
N GLN A 459 -18.62 31.85 9.93
CA GLN A 459 -19.31 33.08 9.56
C GLN A 459 -19.45 33.09 8.04
N GLU A 460 -20.67 33.11 7.52
CA GLU A 460 -20.93 33.17 6.08
C GLU A 460 -20.65 34.59 5.54
N ALA A 461 -20.22 34.68 4.28
CA ALA A 461 -20.04 35.94 3.58
C ALA A 461 -21.43 36.56 3.22
N THR A 462 -21.54 37.85 3.38
CA THR A 462 -22.71 38.63 2.92
C THR A 462 -22.61 39.00 1.43
N VAL A 463 -23.67 39.51 0.85
CA VAL A 463 -23.65 40.07 -0.50
C VAL A 463 -22.66 41.22 -0.64
N GLU A 464 -22.54 42.05 0.41
CA GLU A 464 -21.59 43.15 0.46
C GLU A 464 -20.13 42.61 0.50
N ASP A 465 -19.87 41.55 1.27
CA ASP A 465 -18.55 40.89 1.29
C ASP A 465 -18.15 40.36 -0.10
N VAL A 466 -19.11 39.80 -0.85
CA VAL A 466 -18.86 39.32 -2.22
C VAL A 466 -18.50 40.49 -3.14
N ASP A 467 -19.21 41.59 -3.08
CA ASP A 467 -18.93 42.78 -3.92
C ASP A 467 -17.59 43.40 -3.58
N ASN A 468 -17.26 43.50 -2.28
CA ASN A 468 -15.97 43.95 -1.77
C ASN A 468 -14.82 43.03 -2.21
N ALA A 469 -15.01 41.71 -2.11
CA ALA A 469 -14.02 40.72 -2.53
C ALA A 469 -13.70 40.82 -4.02
N ILE A 470 -14.71 40.96 -4.88
CA ILE A 470 -14.53 41.15 -6.32
C ILE A 470 -13.74 42.43 -6.59
N GLN A 471 -14.05 43.53 -5.92
CA GLN A 471 -13.34 44.79 -6.10
C GLN A 471 -11.89 44.70 -5.60
N CYS A 472 -11.65 44.04 -4.47
CA CYS A 472 -10.29 43.79 -3.95
C CYS A 472 -9.48 42.92 -4.92
N ALA A 473 -10.09 41.88 -5.51
CA ALA A 473 -9.45 41.04 -6.52
C ALA A 473 -9.03 41.83 -7.78
N LEU A 474 -9.92 42.73 -8.25
CA LEU A 474 -9.62 43.61 -9.40
C LEU A 474 -8.44 44.55 -9.09
N ASN A 475 -8.39 45.10 -7.89
CA ASN A 475 -7.32 46.00 -7.45
C ASN A 475 -5.97 45.25 -7.30
N ALA A 476 -5.99 44.00 -6.85
CA ALA A 476 -4.81 43.15 -6.69
C ALA A 476 -4.31 42.53 -8.00
N ALA A 477 -5.17 42.38 -9.00
CA ALA A 477 -4.88 41.71 -10.27
C ALA A 477 -3.62 42.28 -10.98
N PRO A 478 -3.43 43.59 -11.17
CA PRO A 478 -2.26 44.11 -11.86
C PRO A 478 -0.93 43.73 -11.20
N ILE A 479 -0.86 43.71 -9.86
CA ILE A 479 0.32 43.36 -9.10
C ILE A 479 0.63 41.88 -9.26
N TRP A 480 -0.37 41.01 -9.11
CA TRP A 480 -0.19 39.56 -9.23
C TRP A 480 0.15 39.14 -10.66
N GLN A 481 -0.45 39.78 -11.66
CA GLN A 481 -0.11 39.57 -13.07
C GLN A 481 1.32 39.96 -13.40
N ALA A 482 1.83 41.05 -12.80
CA ALA A 482 3.21 41.49 -12.97
C ALA A 482 4.24 40.61 -12.23
N THR A 483 3.82 39.87 -11.19
CA THR A 483 4.69 38.96 -10.43
C THR A 483 5.25 37.88 -11.37
N PRO A 484 6.58 37.68 -11.41
CA PRO A 484 7.19 36.66 -12.26
C PRO A 484 6.65 35.25 -11.97
N PRO A 485 6.45 34.38 -12.97
CA PRO A 485 5.97 33.02 -12.77
C PRO A 485 6.84 32.21 -11.80
N ALA A 486 8.16 32.40 -11.81
CA ALA A 486 9.08 31.75 -10.88
C ALA A 486 8.87 32.19 -9.41
N GLU A 487 8.47 33.43 -9.18
CA GLU A 487 8.15 33.93 -7.83
C GLU A 487 6.80 33.39 -7.35
N ARG A 488 5.78 33.36 -8.23
CA ARG A 488 4.51 32.70 -7.91
C ARG A 488 4.71 31.22 -7.59
N ALA A 489 5.57 30.55 -8.35
CA ALA A 489 5.94 29.14 -8.10
C ALA A 489 6.59 28.96 -6.72
N ALA A 490 7.55 29.81 -6.37
CA ALA A 490 8.23 29.74 -5.07
C ALA A 490 7.27 29.98 -3.88
N ILE A 491 6.25 30.82 -4.05
CA ILE A 491 5.21 31.02 -3.03
C ILE A 491 4.36 29.76 -2.87
N LEU A 492 3.95 29.13 -3.99
CA LEU A 492 3.16 27.88 -3.95
C LEU A 492 3.96 26.72 -3.34
N GLU A 493 5.26 26.64 -3.58
CA GLU A 493 6.13 25.63 -2.96
C GLU A 493 6.22 25.84 -1.43
N ARG A 494 6.36 27.09 -0.96
CA ARG A 494 6.30 27.37 0.49
C ARG A 494 4.94 27.01 1.09
N ALA A 495 3.84 27.29 0.38
CA ALA A 495 2.51 26.88 0.80
C ALA A 495 2.38 25.35 0.92
N ALA A 496 2.97 24.62 -0.01
CA ALA A 496 3.04 23.16 0.03
C ALA A 496 3.83 22.67 1.25
N ASP A 497 4.96 23.27 1.55
CA ASP A 497 5.81 22.90 2.69
C ASP A 497 5.12 23.18 4.03
N LEU A 498 4.43 24.32 4.16
CA LEU A 498 3.62 24.63 5.34
C LEU A 498 2.47 23.63 5.50
N MET A 499 1.77 23.31 4.43
CA MET A 499 0.66 22.34 4.46
C MET A 499 1.14 20.93 4.80
N GLU A 500 2.28 20.50 4.27
CA GLU A 500 2.90 19.22 4.62
C GLU A 500 3.34 19.17 6.10
N GLY A 501 3.85 20.28 6.63
CA GLY A 501 4.18 20.43 8.06
C GLY A 501 2.96 20.32 8.98
N GLU A 502 1.79 20.71 8.51
CA GLU A 502 0.51 20.71 9.23
C GLU A 502 -0.33 19.44 8.93
N ILE A 503 0.27 18.36 8.41
CA ILE A 503 -0.47 17.14 8.01
C ILE A 503 -1.31 16.56 9.15
N GLN A 504 -0.79 16.52 10.37
CA GLN A 504 -1.48 15.92 11.52
C GLN A 504 -2.70 16.74 11.98
N PRO A 505 -2.60 18.07 12.21
CA PRO A 505 -3.76 18.92 12.46
C PRO A 505 -4.81 18.87 11.36
N LEU A 506 -4.38 18.91 10.09
CA LEU A 506 -5.29 18.82 8.94
C LEU A 506 -6.02 17.47 8.89
N MET A 507 -5.35 16.36 9.21
CA MET A 507 -6.00 15.05 9.32
C MET A 507 -7.08 15.04 10.39
N GLY A 508 -6.80 15.61 11.56
CA GLY A 508 -7.77 15.70 12.65
C GLY A 508 -9.00 16.52 12.25
N LEU A 509 -8.77 17.63 11.55
CA LEU A 509 -9.85 18.49 11.05
C LEU A 509 -10.68 17.77 9.97
N LEU A 510 -10.04 17.14 8.98
CA LEU A 510 -10.70 16.35 7.94
C LEU A 510 -11.53 15.18 8.51
N ALA A 511 -11.04 14.52 9.55
CA ALA A 511 -11.77 13.45 10.21
C ALA A 511 -13.04 13.96 10.90
N ARG A 512 -12.96 15.10 11.61
CA ARG A 512 -14.08 15.66 12.37
C ARG A 512 -15.07 16.44 11.48
N GLU A 513 -14.58 17.26 10.55
CA GLU A 513 -15.45 18.09 9.71
C GLU A 513 -16.05 17.32 8.52
N ALA A 514 -15.26 16.48 7.86
CA ALA A 514 -15.65 15.76 6.65
C ALA A 514 -15.92 14.26 6.85
N GLY A 515 -15.78 13.73 8.06
CA GLY A 515 -16.01 12.31 8.36
C GLY A 515 -15.00 11.37 7.68
N LYS A 516 -13.79 11.83 7.38
CA LYS A 516 -12.78 11.05 6.67
C LYS A 516 -12.09 10.03 7.57
N THR A 517 -11.77 8.86 7.03
CA THR A 517 -10.82 7.94 7.68
C THR A 517 -9.42 8.56 7.67
N PHE A 518 -8.55 8.16 8.60
CA PHE A 518 -7.18 8.69 8.64
C PHE A 518 -6.41 8.40 7.34
N ALA A 519 -6.56 7.20 6.76
CA ALA A 519 -5.94 6.88 5.48
C ALA A 519 -6.37 7.85 4.36
N ASN A 520 -7.68 8.14 4.26
CA ASN A 520 -8.20 9.09 3.28
C ASN A 520 -7.77 10.53 3.60
N ALA A 521 -7.65 10.90 4.87
CA ALA A 521 -7.18 12.22 5.27
C ALA A 521 -5.70 12.42 4.91
N ILE A 522 -4.83 11.41 5.14
CA ILE A 522 -3.43 11.45 4.70
C ILE A 522 -3.36 11.63 3.18
N ALA A 523 -4.11 10.82 2.42
CA ALA A 523 -4.11 10.87 0.97
C ALA A 523 -4.56 12.26 0.47
N GLU A 524 -5.56 12.86 1.11
CA GLU A 524 -6.08 14.17 0.72
C GLU A 524 -5.11 15.32 1.02
N VAL A 525 -4.45 15.32 2.19
CA VAL A 525 -3.41 16.32 2.48
C VAL A 525 -2.27 16.20 1.48
N ARG A 526 -1.84 14.97 1.18
CA ARG A 526 -0.79 14.72 0.20
C ARG A 526 -1.17 15.19 -1.20
N GLU A 527 -2.40 14.95 -1.62
CA GLU A 527 -2.89 15.41 -2.93
C GLU A 527 -2.91 16.95 -2.99
N ALA A 528 -3.32 17.63 -1.94
CA ALA A 528 -3.27 19.09 -1.86
C ALA A 528 -1.84 19.64 -1.99
N VAL A 529 -0.89 19.03 -1.25
CA VAL A 529 0.54 19.38 -1.32
C VAL A 529 1.09 19.14 -2.73
N ASP A 530 0.76 18.00 -3.33
CA ASP A 530 1.23 17.66 -4.68
C ASP A 530 0.62 18.56 -5.76
N PHE A 531 -0.62 19.03 -5.63
CA PHE A 531 -1.20 20.04 -6.51
C PHE A 531 -0.43 21.36 -6.44
N LEU A 532 -0.12 21.85 -5.24
CA LEU A 532 0.67 23.08 -5.06
C LEU A 532 2.03 22.97 -5.75
N ARG A 533 2.76 21.87 -5.51
CA ARG A 533 4.07 21.61 -6.12
C ARG A 533 3.97 21.42 -7.63
N TYR A 534 2.93 20.71 -8.10
CA TYR A 534 2.73 20.47 -9.54
C TYR A 534 2.52 21.76 -10.31
N TYR A 535 1.58 22.60 -9.85
CA TYR A 535 1.31 23.88 -10.52
C TYR A 535 2.45 24.89 -10.37
N ALA A 536 3.23 24.82 -9.29
CA ALA A 536 4.47 25.58 -9.17
C ALA A 536 5.48 25.23 -10.26
N VAL A 537 5.69 23.94 -10.52
CA VAL A 537 6.57 23.46 -11.59
C VAL A 537 6.07 23.92 -12.96
N GLN A 538 4.78 23.76 -13.24
CA GLN A 538 4.17 24.22 -14.50
C GLN A 538 4.37 25.72 -14.70
N ALA A 539 4.12 26.53 -13.67
CA ALA A 539 4.30 27.97 -13.75
C ALA A 539 5.76 28.37 -14.04
N ARG A 540 6.71 27.70 -13.37
CA ARG A 540 8.14 27.96 -13.55
C ARG A 540 8.67 27.60 -14.93
N ASN A 541 8.25 26.43 -15.45
CA ASN A 541 8.83 25.87 -16.66
C ASN A 541 8.12 26.34 -17.94
N ASP A 542 6.81 26.54 -17.89
CA ASP A 542 6.00 26.71 -19.10
C ASP A 542 5.46 28.14 -19.27
N PHE A 543 5.44 28.97 -18.20
CA PHE A 543 4.81 30.27 -18.24
C PHE A 543 5.83 31.42 -18.34
N THR A 544 5.46 32.42 -19.16
CA THR A 544 6.10 33.74 -19.18
C THR A 544 5.01 34.81 -19.16
N ASN A 545 5.25 35.96 -18.51
CA ASN A 545 4.26 37.03 -18.48
C ASN A 545 4.04 37.69 -19.84
N ASP A 546 4.94 37.50 -20.81
CA ASP A 546 4.80 38.01 -22.18
C ASP A 546 3.84 37.17 -23.02
N ALA A 547 3.93 35.83 -22.88
CA ALA A 547 3.14 34.89 -23.67
C ALA A 547 1.83 34.49 -23.02
N HIS A 548 1.79 34.45 -21.68
CA HIS A 548 0.64 33.95 -20.90
C HIS A 548 -0.01 35.08 -20.11
N ARG A 549 -1.20 35.49 -20.54
CA ARG A 549 -1.95 36.56 -19.87
C ARG A 549 -3.04 35.97 -18.98
N PRO A 550 -3.07 36.33 -17.69
CA PRO A 550 -4.16 35.96 -16.79
C PRO A 550 -5.52 36.49 -17.26
N LEU A 551 -6.57 35.78 -16.90
CA LEU A 551 -7.94 36.15 -17.24
C LEU A 551 -8.43 37.37 -16.41
N GLY A 552 -8.02 37.45 -15.17
CA GLY A 552 -8.53 38.34 -14.13
C GLY A 552 -9.10 37.52 -12.95
N PRO A 553 -10.04 38.08 -12.16
CA PRO A 553 -10.62 37.37 -11.03
C PRO A 553 -11.28 36.04 -11.43
N VAL A 554 -10.87 34.94 -10.79
CA VAL A 554 -11.38 33.58 -11.01
C VAL A 554 -12.07 33.09 -9.75
N VAL A 555 -13.28 32.56 -9.89
CA VAL A 555 -14.03 31.91 -8.82
C VAL A 555 -13.69 30.42 -8.79
N CYS A 556 -13.28 29.91 -7.64
CA CYS A 556 -13.06 28.48 -7.39
C CYS A 556 -14.16 27.95 -6.46
N ILE A 557 -14.97 27.01 -6.96
CA ILE A 557 -16.04 26.35 -6.20
C ILE A 557 -15.73 24.89 -6.06
N SER A 558 -15.49 24.44 -4.84
CA SER A 558 -15.06 23.08 -4.52
C SER A 558 -16.17 22.24 -3.86
N PRO A 559 -16.09 20.90 -3.94
CA PRO A 559 -17.05 20.00 -3.32
C PRO A 559 -16.69 19.70 -1.86
N TRP A 560 -17.65 19.10 -1.12
CA TRP A 560 -17.48 18.72 0.28
C TRP A 560 -16.68 17.41 0.48
N ASN A 561 -16.68 16.51 -0.50
CA ASN A 561 -16.08 15.18 -0.36
C ASN A 561 -14.54 15.15 -0.53
N PHE A 562 -13.96 16.19 -1.13
CA PHE A 562 -12.52 16.47 -1.17
C PHE A 562 -12.29 17.95 -0.83
N PRO A 563 -12.58 18.34 0.43
CA PRO A 563 -12.65 19.75 0.81
C PRO A 563 -11.30 20.45 0.89
N LEU A 564 -10.21 19.70 0.98
CA LEU A 564 -8.85 20.22 0.99
C LEU A 564 -8.15 20.07 -0.37
N ALA A 565 -8.13 18.85 -0.93
CA ALA A 565 -7.35 18.57 -2.14
C ALA A 565 -7.89 19.29 -3.37
N ILE A 566 -9.19 19.13 -3.68
CA ILE A 566 -9.78 19.77 -4.86
C ILE A 566 -9.84 21.29 -4.67
N PHE A 567 -10.14 21.75 -3.45
CA PHE A 567 -10.10 23.19 -3.11
C PHE A 567 -8.72 23.78 -3.40
N SER A 568 -7.67 23.19 -2.80
CA SER A 568 -6.30 23.67 -2.97
C SER A 568 -5.81 23.55 -4.41
N GLY A 569 -6.21 22.49 -5.14
CA GLY A 569 -5.84 22.28 -6.52
C GLY A 569 -6.40 23.34 -7.47
N GLN A 570 -7.68 23.70 -7.32
CA GLN A 570 -8.30 24.78 -8.10
C GLN A 570 -7.64 26.12 -7.80
N VAL A 571 -7.47 26.44 -6.51
CA VAL A 571 -6.84 27.68 -6.05
C VAL A 571 -5.41 27.79 -6.59
N ALA A 572 -4.59 26.74 -6.42
CA ALA A 572 -3.20 26.70 -6.86
C ALA A 572 -3.07 26.88 -8.38
N ALA A 573 -3.92 26.22 -9.18
CA ALA A 573 -3.91 26.33 -10.64
C ALA A 573 -4.20 27.77 -11.09
N ALA A 574 -5.23 28.41 -10.52
CA ALA A 574 -5.60 29.77 -10.85
C ALA A 574 -4.52 30.78 -10.43
N LEU A 575 -3.93 30.63 -9.22
CA LEU A 575 -2.85 31.47 -8.72
C LEU A 575 -1.58 31.33 -9.53
N ALA A 576 -1.18 30.10 -9.89
CA ALA A 576 -0.01 29.82 -10.72
C ALA A 576 -0.10 30.53 -12.07
N ALA A 577 -1.30 30.54 -12.66
CA ALA A 577 -1.60 31.23 -13.92
C ALA A 577 -1.69 32.77 -13.79
N GLY A 578 -1.50 33.32 -12.57
CA GLY A 578 -1.48 34.78 -12.34
C GLY A 578 -2.85 35.40 -12.11
N ASN A 579 -3.90 34.61 -11.85
CA ASN A 579 -5.23 35.08 -11.59
C ASN A 579 -5.47 35.30 -10.09
N PRO A 580 -6.10 36.41 -9.66
CA PRO A 580 -6.66 36.52 -8.32
C PRO A 580 -7.81 35.52 -8.14
N VAL A 581 -7.94 34.96 -6.93
CA VAL A 581 -8.87 33.87 -6.64
C VAL A 581 -9.90 34.27 -5.60
N LEU A 582 -11.16 34.04 -5.93
CA LEU A 582 -12.32 34.12 -5.03
C LEU A 582 -12.73 32.67 -4.69
N ALA A 583 -12.24 32.15 -3.57
CA ALA A 583 -12.39 30.76 -3.19
C ALA A 583 -13.66 30.54 -2.37
N LYS A 584 -14.61 29.78 -2.89
CA LYS A 584 -15.83 29.36 -2.22
C LYS A 584 -15.78 27.87 -1.89
N PRO A 585 -15.52 27.50 -0.62
CA PRO A 585 -15.61 26.10 -0.19
C PRO A 585 -17.06 25.63 -0.17
N ALA A 586 -17.26 24.32 -0.09
CA ALA A 586 -18.57 23.77 0.20
C ALA A 586 -19.03 24.23 1.59
N GLU A 587 -20.33 24.48 1.72
CA GLU A 587 -20.93 24.95 2.99
C GLU A 587 -20.81 23.93 4.14
N GLN A 588 -20.65 22.65 3.81
CA GLN A 588 -20.47 21.56 4.78
C GLN A 588 -19.05 21.50 5.38
N THR A 589 -18.06 22.05 4.68
CA THR A 589 -16.63 21.87 5.03
C THR A 589 -15.83 23.17 4.90
N PRO A 590 -16.23 24.26 5.59
CA PRO A 590 -15.56 25.56 5.49
C PRO A 590 -14.26 25.67 6.30
N LEU A 591 -14.11 24.87 7.38
CA LEU A 591 -13.02 25.06 8.34
C LEU A 591 -11.66 24.62 7.77
N VAL A 592 -11.60 23.47 7.11
CA VAL A 592 -10.36 22.97 6.50
C VAL A 592 -9.93 23.89 5.35
N ALA A 593 -10.86 24.41 4.56
CA ALA A 593 -10.58 25.38 3.51
C ALA A 593 -10.02 26.70 4.08
N ALA A 594 -10.61 27.19 5.19
CA ALA A 594 -10.13 28.37 5.88
C ALA A 594 -8.71 28.19 6.43
N HIS A 595 -8.39 27.00 6.95
CA HIS A 595 -7.04 26.70 7.40
C HIS A 595 -6.05 26.64 6.22
N ALA A 596 -6.42 26.01 5.11
CA ALA A 596 -5.61 26.00 3.90
C ALA A 596 -5.31 27.40 3.36
N VAL A 597 -6.32 28.29 3.32
CA VAL A 597 -6.11 29.69 2.89
C VAL A 597 -5.17 30.42 3.84
N ARG A 598 -5.27 30.23 5.16
CA ARG A 598 -4.32 30.82 6.12
C ARG A 598 -2.87 30.41 5.83
N LEU A 599 -2.63 29.11 5.59
CA LEU A 599 -1.29 28.62 5.24
C LEU A 599 -0.78 29.21 3.91
N MET A 600 -1.66 29.37 2.92
CA MET A 600 -1.30 29.98 1.64
C MET A 600 -0.97 31.48 1.78
N LEU A 601 -1.70 32.24 2.61
CA LEU A 601 -1.40 33.64 2.93
C LEU A 601 -0.09 33.76 3.71
N GLU A 602 0.14 32.88 4.67
CA GLU A 602 1.41 32.81 5.43
C GLU A 602 2.61 32.52 4.51
N ALA A 603 2.42 31.70 3.47
CA ALA A 603 3.43 31.45 2.46
C ALA A 603 3.79 32.68 1.61
N GLY A 604 3.01 33.75 1.70
CA GLY A 604 3.28 35.03 1.04
C GLY A 604 2.38 35.33 -0.16
N ILE A 605 1.23 34.65 -0.31
CA ILE A 605 0.22 35.10 -1.29
C ILE A 605 -0.36 36.43 -0.77
N PRO A 606 -0.35 37.50 -1.59
CA PRO A 606 -0.83 38.80 -1.13
C PRO A 606 -2.32 38.80 -0.79
N GLU A 607 -2.69 39.59 0.23
CA GLU A 607 -4.09 39.88 0.50
C GLU A 607 -4.79 40.48 -0.72
N GLY A 608 -6.03 40.09 -0.95
CA GLY A 608 -6.78 40.47 -2.15
C GLY A 608 -6.51 39.61 -3.39
N VAL A 609 -5.33 38.93 -3.46
CA VAL A 609 -5.05 37.94 -4.52
C VAL A 609 -5.74 36.61 -4.22
N LEU A 610 -5.74 36.15 -2.99
CA LEU A 610 -6.50 34.99 -2.54
C LEU A 610 -7.48 35.43 -1.45
N GLN A 611 -8.75 35.19 -1.68
CA GLN A 611 -9.83 35.54 -0.77
C GLN A 611 -10.75 34.36 -0.55
N LEU A 612 -11.16 34.12 0.71
CA LEU A 612 -12.07 33.06 1.12
C LEU A 612 -13.47 33.63 1.35
N LEU A 613 -14.47 33.00 0.76
CA LEU A 613 -15.87 33.39 0.84
C LEU A 613 -16.73 32.17 1.23
N PRO A 614 -16.79 31.82 2.54
CA PRO A 614 -17.69 30.79 3.03
C PRO A 614 -19.14 31.20 2.81
N GLY A 615 -20.00 30.25 2.47
CA GLY A 615 -21.44 30.52 2.32
C GLY A 615 -22.11 29.57 1.35
N ARG A 616 -23.40 29.68 1.23
CA ARG A 616 -24.24 28.78 0.44
C ARG A 616 -24.07 29.00 -1.06
N GLY A 617 -24.34 27.95 -1.83
CA GLY A 617 -24.29 28.00 -3.29
C GLY A 617 -25.28 29.00 -3.87
N GLU A 618 -26.50 29.06 -3.32
CA GLU A 618 -27.60 29.89 -3.78
C GLU A 618 -27.41 31.40 -3.52
N THR A 619 -26.63 31.75 -2.52
CA THR A 619 -26.34 33.15 -2.15
C THR A 619 -24.96 33.57 -2.65
N VAL A 620 -23.89 33.14 -1.98
CA VAL A 620 -22.52 33.53 -2.29
C VAL A 620 -22.07 33.01 -3.67
N GLY A 621 -22.35 31.72 -3.96
CA GLY A 621 -21.96 31.11 -5.24
C GLY A 621 -22.67 31.77 -6.43
N ALA A 622 -23.99 31.94 -6.33
CA ALA A 622 -24.79 32.57 -7.39
C ALA A 622 -24.36 34.03 -7.64
N ARG A 623 -24.10 34.80 -6.57
CA ARG A 623 -23.62 36.18 -6.68
C ARG A 623 -22.27 36.28 -7.35
N LEU A 624 -21.31 35.44 -6.94
CA LEU A 624 -19.99 35.39 -7.55
C LEU A 624 -20.04 35.04 -9.04
N VAL A 625 -20.79 34.00 -9.41
CA VAL A 625 -20.84 33.53 -10.80
C VAL A 625 -21.66 34.47 -11.69
N GLY A 626 -22.65 35.18 -11.13
CA GLY A 626 -23.47 36.15 -11.86
C GLY A 626 -22.79 37.47 -12.17
N ASP A 627 -21.66 37.79 -11.54
CA ASP A 627 -20.98 39.08 -11.71
C ASP A 627 -20.09 39.09 -12.96
N ASP A 628 -20.21 40.08 -13.80
CA ASP A 628 -19.47 40.21 -15.08
C ASP A 628 -17.98 40.57 -14.90
N ARG A 629 -17.62 41.08 -13.74
CA ARG A 629 -16.21 41.35 -13.35
C ARG A 629 -15.41 40.05 -13.11
N VAL A 630 -16.07 38.94 -12.80
CA VAL A 630 -15.48 37.59 -12.67
C VAL A 630 -15.20 37.05 -14.07
N LYS A 631 -13.95 36.68 -14.36
CA LYS A 631 -13.48 36.30 -15.70
C LYS A 631 -13.35 34.80 -15.92
N GLY A 632 -13.41 34.00 -14.86
CA GLY A 632 -13.36 32.54 -14.95
C GLY A 632 -14.05 31.87 -13.76
N VAL A 633 -14.56 30.67 -13.98
CA VAL A 633 -15.15 29.83 -12.93
C VAL A 633 -14.55 28.43 -13.04
N MET A 634 -13.94 27.98 -11.97
CA MET A 634 -13.47 26.60 -11.77
C MET A 634 -14.46 25.92 -10.83
N PHE A 635 -15.04 24.82 -11.25
CA PHE A 635 -16.07 24.11 -10.52
C PHE A 635 -15.83 22.61 -10.49
N THR A 636 -15.97 22.02 -9.32
CA THR A 636 -16.10 20.58 -9.13
C THR A 636 -17.32 20.31 -8.24
N GLY A 637 -18.23 19.44 -8.70
CA GLY A 637 -19.47 19.12 -8.01
C GLY A 637 -20.45 18.35 -8.89
N SER A 638 -21.74 18.45 -8.60
CA SER A 638 -22.78 17.72 -9.34
C SER A 638 -22.97 18.27 -10.77
N THR A 639 -23.37 17.39 -11.69
CA THR A 639 -23.72 17.77 -13.06
C THR A 639 -24.87 18.79 -13.11
N GLU A 640 -25.79 18.73 -12.16
CA GLU A 640 -26.95 19.65 -12.07
C GLU A 640 -26.49 21.08 -11.78
N VAL A 641 -25.59 21.23 -10.78
CA VAL A 641 -25.02 22.55 -10.46
C VAL A 641 -24.13 23.03 -11.61
N ALA A 642 -23.33 22.17 -12.25
CA ALA A 642 -22.53 22.55 -13.42
C ALA A 642 -23.39 23.14 -14.56
N ARG A 643 -24.55 22.51 -14.85
CA ARG A 643 -25.49 23.02 -15.85
C ARG A 643 -26.12 24.34 -15.45
N LEU A 644 -26.41 24.56 -14.16
CA LEU A 644 -26.92 25.83 -13.64
C LEU A 644 -25.88 26.94 -13.83
N LEU A 645 -24.64 26.69 -13.46
CA LEU A 645 -23.51 27.62 -13.64
C LEU A 645 -23.31 27.98 -15.12
N GLN A 646 -23.33 26.99 -16.02
CA GLN A 646 -23.22 27.23 -17.46
C GLN A 646 -24.34 28.17 -17.99
N ARG A 647 -25.59 27.95 -17.55
CA ARG A 647 -26.71 28.83 -17.94
C ARG A 647 -26.49 30.23 -17.44
N ASN A 648 -26.05 30.40 -16.20
CA ASN A 648 -25.78 31.72 -15.63
C ASN A 648 -24.68 32.45 -16.35
N ILE A 649 -23.57 31.75 -16.65
CA ILE A 649 -22.41 32.32 -17.38
C ILE A 649 -22.83 32.69 -18.82
N ALA A 650 -23.55 31.81 -19.51
CA ALA A 650 -24.01 32.06 -20.89
C ALA A 650 -24.97 33.24 -21.00
N GLY A 651 -25.66 33.61 -19.93
CA GLY A 651 -26.55 34.78 -19.86
C GLY A 651 -25.83 36.09 -19.53
N ARG A 652 -24.55 36.06 -19.17
CA ARG A 652 -23.81 37.30 -18.85
C ARG A 652 -23.38 38.01 -20.13
N LEU A 653 -23.71 39.27 -20.19
CA LEU A 653 -23.24 40.16 -21.27
C LEU A 653 -22.42 41.30 -20.65
N ASP A 654 -21.26 41.60 -21.23
CA ASP A 654 -20.53 42.81 -20.86
C ASP A 654 -21.23 44.09 -21.38
N ALA A 655 -20.68 45.24 -21.02
CA ALA A 655 -21.24 46.53 -21.49
C ALA A 655 -21.25 46.71 -23.00
N GLN A 656 -20.56 45.83 -23.73
CA GLN A 656 -20.50 45.80 -25.22
C GLN A 656 -21.40 44.70 -25.79
N GLY A 657 -22.13 43.94 -24.96
CA GLY A 657 -23.05 42.88 -25.37
C GLY A 657 -22.36 41.57 -25.76
N ARG A 658 -21.13 41.34 -25.28
CA ARG A 658 -20.31 40.13 -25.55
C ARG A 658 -20.42 39.12 -24.42
#